data_bed70551b188b8fab85804fed0296fbd
#
_entry.id   bed70551b188b8fab85804fed0296fbd
#
_cell.length_a   1.000
_cell.length_b   1.000
_cell.length_c   1.000
_cell.angle_alpha   90.00
_cell.angle_beta   90.00
_cell.angle_gamma   90.00
#
_symmetry.space_group_name_H-M   'P 1'
#
loop_
_entity.id
_entity.type
_entity.pdbx_description
1 polymer ?
#
loop_
_entity_poly.entity_id
_entity_poly.type
_entity_poly.pdbx_seq_one_letter_code
_entity_poly.pdbx_strand_id
1 'polypeptide(L)'
;MNLTKALIALLFFCSALSIAVSADNPSTPLPQSPTEDAITHDFVSEAEMKTDLLQMLADFTRYMTDNVADISDRNSDGDTMVSFIGENTFGNNEQGVRHNADMGMICAFLVKYGKDKATLPEGVTWEMLENLAKKSLVYSYSTHKANRLYPNKDNRYWGSSEGEGQWESSLWAMSVAYSAFFQWDKLSDIQKNHIMRLLESECDYELHRDIPTGYDGDSKAEENGWEADVLAAALGLFPDHEKAPLWFDRLREFAINSYSHPSDAKDSTIIDPEYDGKRVCDLYKGQNLFNDYTLQNHNLFHTSYQNVVMQELGEAALALRLFQNELHGKEKWKTNALMHNNRKVMDNVLYRLALADGELAMPNGNDWSLFLFDQITSYSTMACFLRDPHSLLLENLAFKNIKARQQTTPDGSWLLRPDVGARRMGVEGHRVMMTWLMHEVLPTSDIRPTTWPEFSEKFSETWFFPCQNIIRSSSPERFTTFSWSDGLKSYTGYLTSQKPDKNKIIVPFRANNTGNFIGWYDIEGKKTNATPIESGIRDIRDDSFVINGELATNDCTLDNRFAIYSGPRNAVIYLDNITTLEDADIKSENGGIMAISVDEFTRPSRRLHFAGCPQGMTSNGDSIVKIESGWLNIDGELGFVTPGASSMAFGDRRNNNSILTALLYSHYSDLPASHRKGERIGNRATIYYTGVDANQTEWLAENSTCLSGMLPEGWNGVVALEPDSSCSVLLSNFSGAKRAYVKGVTTPLGAPVLDVDTKIEDSASTFDVFLQHNRSYACSAQTYIKGDGILATAEKDNPSSVFLDTDSSQPVVATITILTPQGKATGKVKLKPGKRVRTTAKNGRITIEDAPRPPLRR
;
A
#
# COMPACT_ATOMS: atom_id res chain seq x y z
N MET A 1 36.55 45.04 -11.34
CA MET A 1 37.89 44.93 -11.99
C MET A 1 38.51 43.63 -11.53
N ASN A 2 38.38 42.72 -12.46
CA ASN A 2 39.11 41.47 -12.62
C ASN A 2 39.18 40.42 -11.50
N LEU A 3 38.23 39.53 -11.59
CA LEU A 3 38.40 38.10 -11.41
C LEU A 3 38.83 37.51 -12.74
N THR A 4 39.88 36.76 -12.80
CA THR A 4 40.07 35.66 -13.76
C THR A 4 41.32 34.86 -13.41
N LYS A 5 41.17 33.53 -13.51
CA LYS A 5 42.19 32.47 -13.69
C LYS A 5 42.66 31.74 -12.44
N ALA A 6 42.09 30.53 -12.29
CA ALA A 6 42.88 29.35 -12.08
C ALA A 6 42.08 28.12 -12.59
N LEU A 7 42.15 27.91 -13.86
CA LEU A 7 41.88 26.67 -14.56
C LEU A 7 43.19 26.21 -15.14
N ILE A 8 43.80 25.11 -14.67
CA ILE A 8 44.80 24.26 -15.36
C ILE A 8 44.85 22.92 -14.62
N ALA A 9 44.31 21.96 -15.29
CA ALA A 9 44.94 20.71 -15.75
C ALA A 9 45.22 19.61 -14.72
N LEU A 10 44.47 18.54 -14.85
CA LEU A 10 45.06 17.21 -14.91
C LEU A 10 44.23 16.36 -15.90
N LEU A 11 44.73 16.28 -17.10
CA LEU A 11 44.39 15.30 -18.13
C LEU A 11 45.43 14.17 -18.08
N PHE A 12 44.95 12.96 -18.32
CA PHE A 12 45.63 11.73 -18.63
C PHE A 12 46.27 10.92 -17.49
N PHE A 13 45.55 9.85 -17.10
CA PHE A 13 46.09 8.52 -17.23
C PHE A 13 44.95 7.51 -17.34
N CYS A 14 44.53 7.17 -18.56
CA CYS A 14 43.83 5.94 -18.85
C CYS A 14 44.81 4.80 -18.70
N SER A 15 44.70 3.99 -17.68
CA SER A 15 45.22 2.62 -17.67
C SER A 15 44.04 1.72 -17.34
N ALA A 16 43.66 0.92 -18.33
CA ALA A 16 42.73 -0.17 -18.17
C ALA A 16 43.29 -1.12 -17.08
N LEU A 17 42.69 -1.05 -15.89
CA LEU A 17 42.81 -2.12 -14.90
C LEU A 17 41.53 -2.96 -15.03
N SER A 18 41.68 -4.08 -15.72
CA SER A 18 40.81 -5.23 -15.57
C SER A 18 40.93 -5.67 -14.12
N ILE A 19 39.99 -5.25 -13.27
CA ILE A 19 39.87 -5.82 -11.93
C ILE A 19 39.22 -7.19 -12.12
N ALA A 20 40.08 -8.22 -12.13
CA ALA A 20 39.64 -9.56 -11.84
C ALA A 20 39.00 -9.50 -10.42
N VAL A 21 37.71 -9.61 -10.33
CA VAL A 21 37.03 -9.82 -9.06
C VAL A 21 37.44 -11.18 -8.56
N SER A 22 38.35 -11.19 -7.60
CA SER A 22 38.71 -12.42 -6.87
C SER A 22 37.47 -12.81 -6.07
N ALA A 23 36.94 -13.97 -6.40
CA ALA A 23 35.83 -14.62 -5.68
C ALA A 23 36.35 -15.23 -4.36
N ASP A 24 36.78 -14.40 -3.41
CA ASP A 24 37.10 -14.84 -2.05
C ASP A 24 37.00 -13.62 -1.11
N ASN A 25 35.75 -13.19 -0.83
CA ASN A 25 35.48 -12.54 0.43
C ASN A 25 34.46 -13.41 1.15
N PRO A 26 34.74 -13.88 2.39
CA PRO A 26 33.71 -14.52 3.18
C PRO A 26 32.58 -13.52 3.33
N SER A 27 31.40 -13.87 2.80
CA SER A 27 30.17 -13.09 2.90
C SER A 27 29.96 -12.69 4.37
N THR A 28 30.19 -11.44 4.68
CA THR A 28 29.64 -10.85 5.89
C THR A 28 28.15 -11.17 5.86
N PRO A 29 27.56 -11.82 6.87
CA PRO A 29 26.13 -12.02 6.90
C PRO A 29 25.49 -10.67 6.69
N LEU A 30 24.49 -10.61 5.80
CA LEU A 30 23.64 -9.42 5.71
C LEU A 30 23.23 -9.07 7.13
N PRO A 31 23.34 -7.81 7.58
CA PRO A 31 22.72 -7.41 8.81
C PRO A 31 21.26 -7.82 8.69
N GLN A 32 20.80 -8.69 9.58
CA GLN A 32 19.39 -9.07 9.65
C GLN A 32 18.61 -7.77 9.78
N SER A 33 17.62 -7.59 8.92
CA SER A 33 16.71 -6.45 9.07
C SER A 33 16.09 -6.58 10.45
N PRO A 34 16.14 -5.55 11.30
CA PRO A 34 15.51 -5.59 12.62
C PRO A 34 14.02 -5.91 12.55
N THR A 35 13.42 -5.77 11.38
CA THR A 35 12.01 -6.06 11.12
C THR A 35 11.74 -7.51 10.72
N GLU A 36 12.75 -8.31 10.31
CA GLU A 36 12.50 -9.68 9.83
C GLU A 36 11.99 -10.60 10.95
N ASP A 37 12.50 -10.46 12.16
CA ASP A 37 12.11 -11.30 13.31
C ASP A 37 10.97 -10.70 14.13
N ALA A 38 10.62 -9.44 13.92
CA ALA A 38 9.67 -8.69 14.76
C ALA A 38 8.21 -8.85 14.33
N ILE A 39 7.95 -9.08 13.04
CA ILE A 39 6.59 -9.12 12.49
C ILE A 39 6.18 -10.55 12.29
N THR A 40 5.45 -11.08 13.25
CA THR A 40 4.82 -12.40 13.19
C THR A 40 3.31 -12.24 13.27
N HIS A 41 2.56 -13.26 12.87
CA HIS A 41 1.10 -13.25 13.04
C HIS A 41 0.66 -13.65 14.45
N ASP A 42 1.59 -13.93 15.36
CA ASP A 42 1.27 -14.18 16.76
C ASP A 42 0.72 -12.92 17.43
N PHE A 43 -0.37 -13.05 18.11
CA PHE A 43 -1.05 -11.91 18.72
C PHE A 43 -0.38 -11.54 20.07
N VAL A 44 -0.03 -10.26 20.21
CA VAL A 44 0.42 -9.67 21.47
C VAL A 44 -0.82 -9.26 22.27
N SER A 45 -0.89 -9.63 23.55
CA SER A 45 -2.03 -9.26 24.39
C SER A 45 -2.13 -7.74 24.57
N GLU A 46 -3.37 -7.24 24.77
CA GLU A 46 -3.60 -5.81 25.04
C GLU A 46 -2.72 -5.28 26.19
N ALA A 47 -2.56 -6.07 27.27
CA ALA A 47 -1.75 -5.67 28.41
C ALA A 47 -0.26 -5.54 28.06
N GLU A 48 0.28 -6.48 27.28
CA GLU A 48 1.66 -6.41 26.79
C GLU A 48 1.85 -5.25 25.82
N MET A 49 0.94 -5.09 24.85
CA MET A 49 0.97 -3.98 23.90
C MET A 49 0.97 -2.63 24.65
N LYS A 50 0.09 -2.43 25.63
CA LYS A 50 0.06 -1.21 26.44
C LYS A 50 1.36 -0.98 27.19
N THR A 51 1.97 -2.02 27.74
CA THR A 51 3.26 -1.93 28.44
C THR A 51 4.35 -1.48 27.48
N ASP A 52 4.40 -2.10 26.30
CA ASP A 52 5.38 -1.77 25.28
C ASP A 52 5.18 -0.36 24.70
N LEU A 53 3.95 0.04 24.37
CA LEU A 53 3.65 1.39 23.88
C LEU A 53 4.11 2.46 24.88
N LEU A 54 3.88 2.23 26.16
CA LEU A 54 4.31 3.14 27.22
C LEU A 54 5.84 3.21 27.33
N GLN A 55 6.53 2.07 27.22
CA GLN A 55 7.99 2.01 27.24
C GLN A 55 8.57 2.68 25.97
N MET A 56 7.97 2.46 24.80
CA MET A 56 8.38 3.12 23.55
C MET A 56 8.34 4.64 23.66
N LEU A 57 7.28 5.20 24.29
CA LEU A 57 7.21 6.63 24.56
C LEU A 57 8.24 7.09 25.58
N ALA A 58 8.54 6.27 26.59
CA ALA A 58 9.61 6.55 27.55
C ALA A 58 10.99 6.57 26.88
N ASP A 59 11.28 5.61 26.00
CA ASP A 59 12.54 5.55 25.26
C ASP A 59 12.70 6.76 24.32
N PHE A 60 11.60 7.21 23.69
CA PHE A 60 11.56 8.38 22.84
C PHE A 60 11.94 9.69 23.57
N THR A 61 11.82 9.73 24.89
CA THR A 61 12.20 10.92 25.69
C THR A 61 13.67 11.30 25.55
N ARG A 62 14.56 10.37 25.17
CA ARG A 62 15.95 10.69 24.85
C ARG A 62 16.01 11.66 23.68
N TYR A 63 15.39 11.29 22.56
CA TYR A 63 15.30 12.18 21.39
C TYR A 63 14.69 13.54 21.76
N MET A 64 13.60 13.52 22.53
CA MET A 64 12.90 14.74 22.91
C MET A 64 13.78 15.67 23.73
N THR A 65 14.50 15.15 24.76
CA THR A 65 15.35 15.95 25.63
C THR A 65 16.63 16.44 24.95
N ASP A 66 17.13 15.71 23.97
CA ASP A 66 18.30 16.13 23.18
C ASP A 66 17.95 17.22 22.13
N ASN A 67 16.65 17.40 21.84
CA ASN A 67 16.14 18.35 20.84
C ASN A 67 15.25 19.45 21.45
N VAL A 68 15.71 20.06 22.54
CA VAL A 68 15.01 21.17 23.21
C VAL A 68 15.61 22.51 22.80
N ALA A 69 14.75 23.47 22.52
CA ALA A 69 15.09 24.87 22.27
C ALA A 69 14.63 25.74 23.45
N ASP A 70 15.58 26.15 24.28
CA ASP A 70 15.34 27.04 25.42
C ASP A 70 14.94 28.46 24.97
N ILE A 71 13.99 29.05 25.68
CA ILE A 71 13.57 30.43 25.50
C ILE A 71 13.96 31.20 26.76
N SER A 72 14.94 32.11 26.63
CA SER A 72 15.43 32.92 27.75
C SER A 72 14.41 33.93 28.24
N ASP A 73 13.57 34.42 27.34
CA ASP A 73 12.54 35.40 27.66
C ASP A 73 11.35 34.76 28.37
N ARG A 74 10.59 35.55 29.06
CA ARG A 74 9.33 35.17 29.68
C ARG A 74 8.18 35.73 28.87
N ASN A 75 7.02 35.03 28.93
CA ASN A 75 5.79 35.62 28.39
C ASN A 75 5.33 36.84 29.24
N SER A 76 4.29 37.52 28.78
CA SER A 76 3.77 38.73 29.47
C SER A 76 3.28 38.47 30.90
N ASP A 77 2.94 37.22 31.26
CA ASP A 77 2.54 36.81 32.62
C ASP A 77 3.75 36.44 33.48
N GLY A 78 4.96 36.44 32.94
CA GLY A 78 6.18 36.10 33.64
C GLY A 78 6.52 34.63 33.66
N ASP A 79 5.79 33.77 32.92
CA ASP A 79 6.05 32.35 32.81
C ASP A 79 7.24 32.03 31.89
N THR A 80 7.98 30.98 32.22
CA THR A 80 9.07 30.44 31.38
C THR A 80 8.54 29.49 30.32
N MET A 81 9.22 29.45 29.19
CA MET A 81 8.82 28.71 28.02
C MET A 81 9.95 27.87 27.45
N VAL A 82 9.61 26.88 26.65
CA VAL A 82 10.51 26.05 25.81
C VAL A 82 9.76 25.61 24.55
N SER A 83 10.50 25.41 23.48
CA SER A 83 10.02 24.74 22.28
C SER A 83 10.94 23.56 21.96
N PHE A 84 10.52 22.70 21.02
CA PHE A 84 11.35 21.61 20.53
C PHE A 84 11.96 21.97 19.17
N ILE A 85 13.18 21.47 18.93
CA ILE A 85 13.90 21.71 17.69
C ILE A 85 13.27 20.88 16.58
N GLY A 86 12.89 21.52 15.49
CA GLY A 86 12.31 20.94 14.29
C GLY A 86 12.59 21.79 13.06
N GLU A 87 11.90 21.49 11.97
CA GLU A 87 12.10 22.12 10.65
C GLU A 87 11.83 23.63 10.68
N ASN A 88 10.94 24.07 11.53
CA ASN A 88 10.60 25.48 11.69
C ASN A 88 10.45 25.84 13.17
N THR A 89 11.50 25.60 13.95
CA THR A 89 11.55 25.96 15.38
C THR A 89 11.11 27.40 15.58
N PHE A 90 10.20 27.64 16.53
CA PHE A 90 9.55 28.94 16.82
C PHE A 90 8.67 29.47 15.67
N GLY A 91 8.39 28.69 14.64
CA GLY A 91 7.47 29.06 13.57
C GLY A 91 6.00 29.09 14.03
N ASN A 92 5.16 29.74 13.24
CA ASN A 92 3.72 29.83 13.48
C ASN A 92 2.89 28.89 12.58
N ASN A 93 3.55 27.91 11.96
CA ASN A 93 2.96 26.94 11.06
C ASN A 93 3.02 25.50 11.65
N GLU A 94 2.52 24.54 10.90
CA GLU A 94 2.49 23.13 11.26
C GLU A 94 3.85 22.61 11.76
N GLN A 95 4.93 22.91 11.06
CA GLN A 95 6.27 22.40 11.39
C GLN A 95 6.84 23.01 12.69
N GLY A 96 6.28 24.11 13.17
CA GLY A 96 6.68 24.75 14.43
C GLY A 96 5.71 24.45 15.57
N VAL A 97 4.44 24.77 15.36
CA VAL A 97 3.43 24.71 16.42
C VAL A 97 3.01 23.30 16.75
N ARG A 98 2.62 22.50 15.73
CA ARG A 98 2.19 21.11 15.91
C ARG A 98 3.29 20.29 16.55
N HIS A 99 4.51 20.38 16.01
CA HIS A 99 5.67 19.67 16.54
C HIS A 99 5.89 19.94 18.03
N ASN A 100 5.84 21.24 18.45
CA ASN A 100 5.97 21.60 19.86
C ASN A 100 4.81 21.08 20.72
N ALA A 101 3.58 21.20 20.24
CA ALA A 101 2.38 20.76 20.96
C ALA A 101 2.40 19.23 21.18
N ASP A 102 2.72 18.44 20.14
CA ASP A 102 2.81 16.98 20.22
C ASP A 102 3.88 16.53 21.23
N MET A 103 5.10 17.10 21.14
CA MET A 103 6.18 16.74 22.06
C MET A 103 5.84 17.10 23.52
N GLY A 104 5.27 18.28 23.76
CA GLY A 104 4.83 18.71 25.08
C GLY A 104 3.71 17.86 25.64
N MET A 105 2.77 17.44 24.78
CA MET A 105 1.68 16.54 25.09
C MET A 105 2.18 15.16 25.51
N ILE A 106 3.14 14.57 24.79
CA ILE A 106 3.76 13.28 25.13
C ILE A 106 4.48 13.35 26.47
N CYS A 107 5.24 14.43 26.75
CA CYS A 107 5.83 14.64 28.07
C CYS A 107 4.79 14.67 29.19
N ALA A 108 3.68 15.41 28.98
CA ALA A 108 2.60 15.50 29.95
C ALA A 108 1.89 14.16 30.18
N PHE A 109 1.65 13.41 29.12
CA PHE A 109 1.08 12.07 29.16
C PHE A 109 1.96 11.11 30.00
N LEU A 110 3.25 11.05 29.70
CA LEU A 110 4.19 10.20 30.43
C LEU A 110 4.23 10.54 31.91
N VAL A 111 4.21 11.82 32.29
CA VAL A 111 4.17 12.26 33.71
C VAL A 111 2.89 11.79 34.38
N LYS A 112 1.75 11.79 33.69
CA LYS A 112 0.45 11.35 34.26
C LYS A 112 0.33 9.83 34.33
N TYR A 113 0.68 9.10 33.28
CA TYR A 113 0.37 7.68 33.14
C TYR A 113 1.60 6.76 33.17
N GLY A 114 2.81 7.28 32.86
CA GLY A 114 4.04 6.49 32.72
C GLY A 114 4.83 6.35 33.99
N LYS A 115 4.66 7.26 34.97
CA LYS A 115 5.40 7.22 36.24
C LYS A 115 5.11 5.91 36.96
N ASP A 116 6.17 5.23 37.42
CA ASP A 116 6.13 3.92 38.07
C ASP A 116 5.70 2.74 37.14
N LYS A 117 5.46 2.98 35.84
CA LYS A 117 5.10 1.94 34.87
C LYS A 117 6.11 1.80 33.71
N ALA A 118 6.90 2.82 33.46
CA ALA A 118 7.93 2.81 32.41
C ALA A 118 9.28 3.26 33.00
N THR A 119 10.37 2.85 32.32
CA THR A 119 11.74 3.21 32.72
C THR A 119 12.25 4.28 31.76
N LEU A 120 12.68 5.41 32.30
CA LEU A 120 13.26 6.48 31.48
C LEU A 120 14.72 6.15 31.11
N PRO A 121 15.22 6.63 29.93
CA PRO A 121 16.61 6.53 29.54
C PRO A 121 17.54 7.20 30.55
N GLU A 122 18.81 6.76 30.59
CA GLU A 122 19.83 7.35 31.48
C GLU A 122 19.95 8.87 31.23
N GLY A 123 19.92 9.63 32.30
CA GLY A 123 20.02 11.10 32.29
C GLY A 123 18.69 11.82 32.10
N VAL A 124 17.61 11.14 31.76
CA VAL A 124 16.25 11.70 31.69
C VAL A 124 15.54 11.46 33.01
N THR A 125 14.87 12.47 33.56
CA THR A 125 14.14 12.37 34.82
C THR A 125 12.67 12.79 34.67
N TRP A 126 11.79 12.26 35.52
CA TRP A 126 10.38 12.66 35.55
C TRP A 126 10.19 14.15 35.81
N GLU A 127 11.08 14.78 36.59
CA GLU A 127 11.08 16.24 36.81
C GLU A 127 11.42 17.03 35.54
N MET A 128 12.38 16.55 34.74
CA MET A 128 12.67 17.15 33.43
C MET A 128 11.43 17.09 32.52
N LEU A 129 10.77 15.93 32.42
CA LEU A 129 9.59 15.78 31.56
C LEU A 129 8.43 16.67 32.03
N GLU A 130 8.21 16.77 33.37
CA GLU A 130 7.19 17.64 33.92
C GLU A 130 7.48 19.13 33.62
N ASN A 131 8.74 19.51 33.69
CA ASN A 131 9.16 20.90 33.36
C ASN A 131 9.02 21.19 31.86
N LEU A 132 9.39 20.21 30.98
CA LEU A 132 9.21 20.32 29.52
C LEU A 132 7.73 20.41 29.15
N ALA A 133 6.89 19.55 29.70
CA ALA A 133 5.45 19.55 29.47
C ALA A 133 4.83 20.90 29.84
N LYS A 134 5.17 21.43 31.04
CA LYS A 134 4.65 22.72 31.51
C LYS A 134 5.11 23.87 30.60
N LYS A 135 6.40 23.99 30.33
CA LYS A 135 6.97 25.10 29.57
C LYS A 135 6.55 25.08 28.09
N SER A 136 6.42 23.89 27.49
CA SER A 136 5.93 23.72 26.12
C SER A 136 4.46 24.12 26.00
N LEU A 137 3.62 23.74 26.96
CA LEU A 137 2.22 24.18 27.02
C LEU A 137 2.11 25.68 27.14
N VAL A 138 2.93 26.29 28.03
CA VAL A 138 3.00 27.74 28.19
C VAL A 138 3.38 28.42 26.87
N TYR A 139 4.37 27.91 26.14
CA TYR A 139 4.75 28.43 24.82
C TYR A 139 3.60 28.34 23.84
N SER A 140 2.93 27.18 23.76
CA SER A 140 1.84 26.95 22.80
C SER A 140 0.68 27.93 23.00
N TYR A 141 0.16 28.11 24.23
CA TYR A 141 -0.94 29.03 24.43
C TYR A 141 -0.49 30.51 24.40
N SER A 142 0.76 30.82 24.76
CA SER A 142 1.28 32.22 24.76
C SER A 142 1.43 32.76 23.35
N THR A 143 1.80 31.90 22.41
CA THR A 143 2.04 32.25 21.00
C THR A 143 0.77 32.18 20.13
N HIS A 144 -0.39 31.85 20.74
CA HIS A 144 -1.66 31.83 20.02
C HIS A 144 -2.27 33.26 19.90
N LYS A 145 -2.95 33.50 18.76
CA LYS A 145 -3.56 34.79 18.41
C LYS A 145 -4.56 35.31 19.43
N ALA A 146 -5.25 34.44 20.15
CA ALA A 146 -6.24 34.83 21.17
C ALA A 146 -5.59 35.34 22.47
N ASN A 147 -4.37 34.94 22.78
CA ASN A 147 -3.65 35.33 23.99
C ASN A 147 -2.59 36.40 23.77
N ARG A 148 -1.78 36.26 22.72
CA ARG A 148 -0.73 37.20 22.33
C ARG A 148 0.24 37.58 23.46
N LEU A 149 0.60 36.58 24.30
CA LEU A 149 1.50 36.81 25.46
C LEU A 149 2.97 36.79 25.07
N TYR A 150 3.30 36.14 23.94
CA TYR A 150 4.64 36.05 23.37
C TYR A 150 4.54 35.81 21.86
N PRO A 151 5.26 36.55 21.00
CA PRO A 151 5.18 36.31 19.55
C PRO A 151 6.02 35.10 19.14
N ASN A 152 5.57 34.44 18.09
CA ASN A 152 6.36 33.45 17.35
C ASN A 152 7.50 34.15 16.57
N LYS A 153 8.33 33.32 15.91
CA LYS A 153 9.30 33.79 14.94
C LYS A 153 8.64 34.78 13.95
N ASP A 154 9.37 35.76 13.54
CA ASP A 154 8.91 36.83 12.64
C ASP A 154 7.78 37.71 13.22
N ASN A 155 7.66 37.74 14.54
CA ASN A 155 6.70 38.56 15.28
C ASN A 155 5.23 38.23 14.92
N ARG A 156 4.91 36.94 14.71
CA ARG A 156 3.58 36.42 14.38
C ARG A 156 2.96 35.63 15.53
N TYR A 157 1.69 35.29 15.36
CA TYR A 157 0.90 34.42 16.23
C TYR A 157 0.26 33.33 15.40
N TRP A 158 0.09 32.15 15.97
CA TRP A 158 -0.59 31.04 15.29
C TRP A 158 -2.11 31.05 15.63
N GLY A 159 -2.89 30.32 14.85
CA GLY A 159 -4.31 30.11 14.99
C GLY A 159 -5.04 30.23 13.66
N SER A 160 -6.22 29.65 13.56
CA SER A 160 -7.05 29.66 12.36
C SER A 160 -7.29 31.06 11.85
N SER A 161 -7.05 31.28 10.54
CA SER A 161 -7.28 32.58 9.90
C SER A 161 -7.54 32.39 8.41
N GLU A 162 -8.47 33.19 7.88
CA GLU A 162 -8.70 33.25 6.45
C GLU A 162 -7.48 33.82 5.72
N GLY A 163 -7.06 33.12 4.65
CA GLY A 163 -6.03 33.58 3.72
C GLY A 163 -4.58 33.40 4.15
N GLU A 164 -4.30 32.87 5.35
CA GLU A 164 -2.94 32.65 5.85
C GLU A 164 -2.49 31.17 5.88
N GLY A 165 -3.32 30.21 5.45
CA GLY A 165 -2.97 28.77 5.41
C GLY A 165 -2.86 28.11 6.78
N GLN A 166 -3.55 28.63 7.80
CA GLN A 166 -3.57 28.07 9.16
C GLN A 166 -4.96 27.50 9.54
N TRP A 167 -5.75 27.13 8.57
CA TRP A 167 -7.06 26.54 8.78
C TRP A 167 -6.97 25.18 9.50
N GLU A 168 -5.86 24.43 9.34
CA GLU A 168 -5.60 23.16 10.03
C GLU A 168 -5.15 23.33 11.50
N SER A 169 -5.13 24.53 12.06
CA SER A 169 -4.66 24.75 13.44
C SER A 169 -5.57 24.16 14.50
N SER A 170 -6.78 23.73 14.16
CA SER A 170 -7.67 22.96 15.03
C SER A 170 -6.99 21.68 15.51
N LEU A 171 -6.30 20.99 14.63
CA LEU A 171 -5.49 19.80 14.93
C LEU A 171 -4.37 20.09 15.96
N TRP A 172 -3.70 21.25 15.82
CA TRP A 172 -2.65 21.64 16.78
C TRP A 172 -3.24 22.04 18.14
N ALA A 173 -4.40 22.69 18.13
CA ALA A 173 -5.14 23.06 19.32
C ALA A 173 -5.60 21.82 20.11
N MET A 174 -5.93 20.72 19.44
CA MET A 174 -6.26 19.46 20.09
C MET A 174 -5.06 18.91 20.88
N SER A 175 -3.85 18.90 20.31
CA SER A 175 -2.63 18.49 21.02
C SER A 175 -2.37 19.37 22.25
N VAL A 176 -2.64 20.69 22.15
CA VAL A 176 -2.58 21.63 23.30
C VAL A 176 -3.64 21.27 24.35
N ALA A 177 -4.86 20.94 23.94
CA ALA A 177 -5.93 20.55 24.85
C ALA A 177 -5.61 19.25 25.62
N TYR A 178 -5.09 18.22 24.95
CA TYR A 178 -4.63 16.99 25.62
C TYR A 178 -3.46 17.28 26.57
N SER A 179 -2.48 18.08 26.16
CA SER A 179 -1.38 18.51 27.04
C SER A 179 -1.89 19.22 28.30
N ALA A 180 -2.88 20.10 28.15
CA ALA A 180 -3.54 20.76 29.27
C ALA A 180 -4.31 19.78 30.17
N PHE A 181 -5.06 18.86 29.56
CA PHE A 181 -5.81 17.82 30.29
C PHE A 181 -4.89 16.96 31.16
N PHE A 182 -3.76 16.51 30.64
CA PHE A 182 -2.81 15.69 31.42
C PHE A 182 -2.23 16.42 32.63
N GLN A 183 -2.21 17.77 32.60
CA GLN A 183 -1.66 18.62 33.64
C GLN A 183 -2.73 19.43 34.40
N TRP A 184 -4.03 19.15 34.18
CA TRP A 184 -5.15 20.01 34.56
C TRP A 184 -5.12 20.46 36.02
N ASP A 185 -4.80 19.57 36.93
CA ASP A 185 -4.76 19.84 38.37
C ASP A 185 -3.58 20.74 38.80
N LYS A 186 -2.56 20.89 37.92
CA LYS A 186 -1.35 21.70 38.16
C LYS A 186 -1.44 23.09 37.53
N LEU A 187 -2.46 23.31 36.69
CA LEU A 187 -2.66 24.61 36.02
C LEU A 187 -3.38 25.58 36.96
N SER A 188 -2.89 26.84 36.96
CA SER A 188 -3.61 27.94 37.59
C SER A 188 -4.87 28.32 36.84
N ASP A 189 -5.80 29.01 37.45
CA ASP A 189 -7.00 29.52 36.80
C ASP A 189 -6.68 30.44 35.62
N ILE A 190 -5.59 31.22 35.72
CA ILE A 190 -5.12 32.09 34.63
C ILE A 190 -4.71 31.24 33.43
N GLN A 191 -3.94 30.17 33.63
CA GLN A 191 -3.51 29.26 32.57
C GLN A 191 -4.70 28.53 31.95
N LYS A 192 -5.63 28.01 32.75
CA LYS A 192 -6.87 27.42 32.27
C LYS A 192 -7.69 28.39 31.42
N ASN A 193 -7.73 29.68 31.82
CA ASN A 193 -8.41 30.70 31.04
C ASN A 193 -7.69 30.98 29.70
N HIS A 194 -6.36 30.94 29.64
CA HIS A 194 -5.63 31.07 28.36
C HIS A 194 -5.94 29.90 27.42
N ILE A 195 -6.03 28.67 27.95
CA ILE A 195 -6.41 27.47 27.17
C ILE A 195 -7.85 27.60 26.68
N MET A 196 -8.77 28.03 27.55
CA MET A 196 -10.16 28.25 27.16
C MET A 196 -10.26 29.25 26.01
N ARG A 197 -9.59 30.41 26.10
CA ARG A 197 -9.60 31.44 25.06
C ARG A 197 -8.99 30.96 23.74
N LEU A 198 -7.96 30.10 23.80
CA LEU A 198 -7.39 29.47 22.64
C LEU A 198 -8.43 28.60 21.95
N LEU A 199 -9.03 27.63 22.69
CA LEU A 199 -9.99 26.70 22.15
C LEU A 199 -11.26 27.40 21.66
N GLU A 200 -11.77 28.40 22.39
CA GLU A 200 -12.90 29.23 21.97
C GLU A 200 -12.61 29.94 20.64
N SER A 201 -11.39 30.51 20.49
CA SER A 201 -11.00 31.19 19.25
C SER A 201 -10.95 30.26 18.04
N GLU A 202 -10.45 29.05 18.22
CA GLU A 202 -10.41 28.04 17.15
C GLU A 202 -11.82 27.52 16.85
N CYS A 203 -12.61 27.19 17.88
CA CYS A 203 -14.02 26.79 17.71
C CYS A 203 -14.87 27.90 17.05
N ASP A 204 -14.64 29.17 17.38
CA ASP A 204 -15.36 30.29 16.75
C ASP A 204 -15.05 30.38 15.24
N TYR A 205 -13.82 30.08 14.83
CA TYR A 205 -13.49 29.98 13.41
C TYR A 205 -14.32 28.89 12.74
N GLU A 206 -14.37 27.70 13.33
CA GLU A 206 -15.11 26.57 12.78
C GLU A 206 -16.64 26.77 12.78
N LEU A 207 -17.19 27.57 13.68
CA LEU A 207 -18.59 27.95 13.66
C LEU A 207 -18.98 28.78 12.42
N HIS A 208 -18.04 29.55 11.88
CA HIS A 208 -18.29 30.47 10.77
C HIS A 208 -17.79 29.95 9.40
N ARG A 209 -16.93 28.94 9.41
CA ARG A 209 -16.43 28.29 8.19
C ARG A 209 -17.52 27.38 7.57
N ASP A 210 -17.65 27.39 6.25
CA ASP A 210 -18.47 26.41 5.56
C ASP A 210 -17.88 24.99 5.75
N ILE A 211 -18.77 23.99 5.86
CA ILE A 211 -18.32 22.59 5.88
C ILE A 211 -17.71 22.26 4.52
N PRO A 212 -16.42 21.92 4.45
CA PRO A 212 -15.79 21.62 3.18
C PRO A 212 -16.28 20.28 2.62
N THR A 213 -16.55 20.27 1.31
CA THR A 213 -16.96 19.08 0.56
C THR A 213 -16.23 19.03 -0.77
N GLY A 214 -15.88 17.82 -1.20
CA GLY A 214 -15.22 17.57 -2.46
C GLY A 214 -14.71 16.13 -2.52
N TYR A 215 -14.70 15.53 -3.69
CA TYR A 215 -14.30 14.13 -3.85
C TYR A 215 -13.42 13.88 -5.08
N ASP A 216 -13.52 14.72 -6.10
CA ASP A 216 -12.78 14.57 -7.35
C ASP A 216 -11.44 15.30 -7.23
N GLY A 217 -10.37 14.54 -7.20
CA GLY A 217 -8.99 15.01 -7.08
C GLY A 217 -8.55 15.52 -5.71
N ASP A 218 -9.47 16.00 -4.89
CA ASP A 218 -9.18 16.63 -3.60
C ASP A 218 -10.36 16.48 -2.63
N SER A 219 -10.44 15.33 -1.99
CA SER A 219 -11.44 15.08 -0.95
C SER A 219 -11.19 15.99 0.25
N LYS A 220 -12.28 16.44 0.85
CA LYS A 220 -12.28 17.23 2.09
C LYS A 220 -12.60 16.38 3.33
N ALA A 221 -12.45 15.08 3.21
CA ALA A 221 -12.77 14.13 4.27
C ALA A 221 -11.90 14.34 5.51
N GLU A 222 -10.56 14.44 5.29
CA GLU A 222 -9.59 14.65 6.37
C GLU A 222 -9.70 16.04 6.97
N GLU A 223 -9.97 17.08 6.17
CA GLU A 223 -10.19 18.43 6.69
C GLU A 223 -11.33 18.44 7.70
N ASN A 224 -12.47 17.81 7.37
CA ASN A 224 -13.60 17.70 8.31
C ASN A 224 -13.22 16.92 9.58
N GLY A 225 -12.38 15.91 9.48
CA GLY A 225 -11.86 15.17 10.65
C GLY A 225 -11.04 16.09 11.57
N TRP A 226 -10.10 16.83 11.00
CA TRP A 226 -9.25 17.77 11.74
C TRP A 226 -10.06 18.88 12.43
N GLU A 227 -11.07 19.41 11.76
CA GLU A 227 -11.91 20.49 12.33
C GLU A 227 -12.86 19.98 13.44
N ALA A 228 -13.18 18.69 13.43
CA ALA A 228 -13.91 18.06 14.51
C ALA A 228 -13.10 18.00 15.82
N ASP A 229 -11.79 17.94 15.75
CA ASP A 229 -10.90 17.72 16.89
C ASP A 229 -11.00 18.81 17.94
N VAL A 230 -10.85 20.07 17.55
CA VAL A 230 -10.88 21.17 18.50
C VAL A 230 -12.25 21.35 19.15
N LEU A 231 -13.33 21.09 18.39
CA LEU A 231 -14.70 21.17 18.92
C LEU A 231 -14.94 20.09 19.98
N ALA A 232 -14.46 18.86 19.72
CA ALA A 232 -14.55 17.76 20.68
C ALA A 232 -13.72 18.04 21.93
N ALA A 233 -12.47 18.54 21.78
CA ALA A 233 -11.61 18.90 22.90
C ALA A 233 -12.18 20.04 23.76
N ALA A 234 -12.72 21.08 23.12
CA ALA A 234 -13.37 22.18 23.84
C ALA A 234 -14.60 21.73 24.62
N LEU A 235 -15.45 20.89 24.03
CA LEU A 235 -16.62 20.28 24.70
C LEU A 235 -16.21 19.38 25.84
N GLY A 236 -15.06 18.68 25.69
CA GLY A 236 -14.49 17.82 26.72
C GLY A 236 -14.00 18.59 27.94
N LEU A 237 -13.23 19.67 27.72
CA LEU A 237 -12.64 20.46 28.80
C LEU A 237 -13.66 21.44 29.42
N PHE A 238 -14.55 22.01 28.62
CA PHE A 238 -15.49 23.08 29.03
C PHE A 238 -16.94 22.75 28.63
N PRO A 239 -17.52 21.66 29.14
CA PRO A 239 -18.84 21.18 28.70
C PRO A 239 -19.99 22.14 29.05
N ASP A 240 -19.79 23.05 30.01
CA ASP A 240 -20.77 24.04 30.47
C ASP A 240 -20.52 25.44 29.89
N HIS A 241 -19.60 25.58 28.91
CA HIS A 241 -19.38 26.85 28.22
C HIS A 241 -20.67 27.31 27.50
N GLU A 242 -20.89 28.61 27.42
CA GLU A 242 -22.11 29.16 26.84
C GLU A 242 -22.31 28.79 25.36
N LYS A 243 -21.23 28.59 24.60
CA LYS A 243 -21.22 28.18 23.20
C LYS A 243 -21.22 26.67 23.01
N ALA A 244 -21.11 25.86 24.07
CA ALA A 244 -21.05 24.41 23.96
C ALA A 244 -22.15 23.77 23.10
N PRO A 245 -23.43 24.22 23.16
CA PRO A 245 -24.42 23.68 22.23
C PRO A 245 -24.15 23.96 20.75
N LEU A 246 -23.54 25.11 20.43
CA LEU A 246 -23.14 25.44 19.05
C LEU A 246 -21.97 24.61 18.59
N TRP A 247 -20.97 24.44 19.45
CA TRP A 247 -19.82 23.58 19.19
C TRP A 247 -20.25 22.12 18.95
N PHE A 248 -21.22 21.63 19.74
CA PHE A 248 -21.73 20.27 19.58
C PHE A 248 -22.47 20.08 18.26
N ASP A 249 -23.31 21.01 17.87
CA ASP A 249 -23.98 20.97 16.56
C ASP A 249 -22.95 20.97 15.42
N ARG A 250 -21.94 21.80 15.53
CA ARG A 250 -20.90 21.91 14.54
C ARG A 250 -20.00 20.68 14.46
N LEU A 251 -19.65 20.10 15.61
CA LEU A 251 -18.93 18.83 15.70
C LEU A 251 -19.65 17.73 14.90
N ARG A 252 -20.98 17.61 15.08
CA ARG A 252 -21.76 16.60 14.34
C ARG A 252 -21.79 16.85 12.83
N GLU A 253 -21.83 18.12 12.40
CA GLU A 253 -21.76 18.46 10.98
C GLU A 253 -20.42 18.06 10.38
N PHE A 254 -19.28 18.42 11.00
CA PHE A 254 -17.97 17.99 10.54
C PHE A 254 -17.82 16.46 10.53
N ALA A 255 -18.21 15.79 11.60
CA ALA A 255 -18.11 14.35 11.73
C ALA A 255 -18.90 13.58 10.66
N ILE A 256 -20.14 13.98 10.37
CA ILE A 256 -20.93 13.35 9.29
C ILE A 256 -20.31 13.60 7.92
N ASN A 257 -19.75 14.81 7.72
CA ASN A 257 -19.18 15.16 6.41
C ASN A 257 -17.73 14.68 6.22
N SER A 258 -17.06 14.13 7.22
CA SER A 258 -15.76 13.50 7.07
C SER A 258 -15.81 12.32 6.09
N TYR A 259 -16.59 11.30 6.37
CA TYR A 259 -16.82 10.19 5.45
C TYR A 259 -18.22 10.25 4.80
N SER A 260 -18.63 11.44 4.34
CA SER A 260 -19.91 11.59 3.69
C SER A 260 -19.97 10.87 2.34
N HIS A 261 -20.92 9.98 2.22
CA HIS A 261 -21.20 9.21 1.02
C HIS A 261 -22.43 9.76 0.27
N PRO A 262 -22.54 9.66 -1.06
CA PRO A 262 -23.69 10.16 -1.81
C PRO A 262 -25.04 9.66 -1.31
N SER A 263 -25.13 8.47 -0.72
CA SER A 263 -26.37 7.95 -0.14
C SER A 263 -26.84 8.71 1.11
N ASP A 264 -25.94 9.41 1.80
CA ASP A 264 -26.22 10.11 3.06
C ASP A 264 -27.20 11.29 2.83
N ALA A 265 -27.24 11.83 1.62
CA ALA A 265 -28.23 12.84 1.22
C ALA A 265 -29.69 12.40 1.42
N LYS A 266 -29.94 11.11 1.54
CA LYS A 266 -31.27 10.52 1.71
C LYS A 266 -31.38 9.64 2.96
N ASP A 267 -30.31 9.56 3.75
CA ASP A 267 -30.29 8.72 4.94
C ASP A 267 -31.08 9.37 6.07
N SER A 268 -32.22 8.74 6.43
CA SER A 268 -33.10 9.19 7.47
C SER A 268 -32.74 8.67 8.87
N THR A 269 -31.61 8.02 9.04
CA THR A 269 -31.14 7.53 10.35
C THR A 269 -30.92 8.70 11.29
N ILE A 270 -31.55 8.65 12.46
CA ILE A 270 -31.34 9.62 13.54
C ILE A 270 -30.03 9.32 14.24
N ILE A 271 -29.14 10.32 14.33
CA ILE A 271 -27.78 10.14 14.86
C ILE A 271 -27.81 10.04 16.39
N ASP A 272 -28.38 11.04 17.06
CA ASP A 272 -28.40 11.14 18.52
C ASP A 272 -29.83 11.38 19.00
N PRO A 273 -30.65 10.33 19.19
CA PRO A 273 -32.06 10.44 19.52
C PRO A 273 -32.35 11.20 20.83
N GLU A 274 -31.39 11.16 21.74
CA GLU A 274 -31.49 11.81 23.06
C GLU A 274 -31.35 13.35 23.03
N TYR A 275 -30.95 13.93 21.89
CA TYR A 275 -30.72 15.39 21.79
C TYR A 275 -31.82 16.10 20.99
N ASP A 276 -31.81 15.99 19.68
CA ASP A 276 -32.65 16.81 18.81
C ASP A 276 -33.28 16.04 17.64
N GLY A 277 -32.99 14.74 17.51
CA GLY A 277 -33.55 13.90 16.47
C GLY A 277 -33.06 14.23 15.05
N LYS A 278 -31.95 14.96 14.89
CA LYS A 278 -31.38 15.22 13.57
C LYS A 278 -30.98 13.93 12.89
N ARG A 279 -31.30 13.84 11.61
CA ARG A 279 -30.95 12.70 10.75
C ARG A 279 -29.63 12.95 10.04
N VAL A 280 -29.01 11.89 9.52
CA VAL A 280 -27.81 12.00 8.67
C VAL A 280 -28.03 13.00 7.54
N CYS A 281 -29.16 12.90 6.80
CA CYS A 281 -29.47 13.82 5.69
C CYS A 281 -29.67 15.27 6.11
N ASP A 282 -30.00 15.55 7.38
CA ASP A 282 -30.12 16.92 7.89
C ASP A 282 -28.76 17.57 8.14
N LEU A 283 -27.73 16.75 8.43
CA LEU A 283 -26.35 17.18 8.69
C LEU A 283 -25.45 17.14 7.43
N TYR A 284 -25.85 16.33 6.43
CA TYR A 284 -25.09 16.17 5.18
C TYR A 284 -25.04 17.49 4.38
N LYS A 285 -23.84 17.89 3.94
CA LYS A 285 -23.61 19.10 3.13
C LYS A 285 -23.15 18.80 1.71
N GLY A 286 -22.55 17.65 1.48
CA GLY A 286 -22.03 17.20 0.20
C GLY A 286 -21.19 15.94 0.38
N GLN A 287 -20.84 15.29 -0.71
CA GLN A 287 -20.05 14.06 -0.67
C GLN A 287 -18.55 14.36 -0.58
N ASN A 288 -17.85 13.54 0.21
CA ASN A 288 -16.39 13.45 0.27
C ASN A 288 -15.88 12.07 -0.16
N LEU A 289 -16.76 11.10 -0.32
CA LEU A 289 -16.46 9.77 -0.83
C LEU A 289 -17.12 9.57 -2.20
N PHE A 290 -16.47 8.74 -3.03
CA PHE A 290 -17.09 8.19 -4.23
C PHE A 290 -18.13 7.11 -3.88
N ASN A 291 -18.89 6.65 -4.88
CA ASN A 291 -19.92 5.62 -4.71
C ASN A 291 -19.38 4.26 -4.22
N ASP A 292 -18.10 4.00 -4.38
CA ASP A 292 -17.40 2.79 -3.91
C ASP A 292 -16.64 3.01 -2.60
N TYR A 293 -16.96 4.06 -1.87
CA TYR A 293 -16.35 4.49 -0.60
C TYR A 293 -14.89 4.90 -0.70
N THR A 294 -14.30 4.97 -1.88
CA THR A 294 -12.95 5.51 -2.08
C THR A 294 -12.93 7.03 -2.00
N LEU A 295 -11.77 7.60 -1.77
CA LEU A 295 -11.52 9.04 -1.89
C LEU A 295 -10.29 9.33 -2.73
N GLN A 296 -10.23 10.53 -3.30
CA GLN A 296 -9.03 11.08 -3.92
C GLN A 296 -8.53 12.26 -3.10
N ASN A 297 -7.21 12.41 -3.03
CA ASN A 297 -6.57 13.61 -2.56
C ASN A 297 -5.25 13.78 -3.33
N HIS A 298 -4.76 15.00 -3.52
CA HIS A 298 -3.59 15.29 -4.35
C HIS A 298 -3.69 14.68 -5.79
N ASN A 299 -4.90 14.63 -6.33
CA ASN A 299 -5.24 14.06 -7.64
C ASN A 299 -4.91 12.57 -7.79
N LEU A 300 -5.01 11.79 -6.73
CA LEU A 300 -4.86 10.34 -6.75
C LEU A 300 -5.79 9.66 -5.75
N PHE A 301 -6.07 8.38 -5.96
CA PHE A 301 -6.63 7.53 -4.89
C PHE A 301 -5.61 7.46 -3.74
N HIS A 302 -5.98 8.02 -2.61
CA HIS A 302 -5.02 8.28 -1.55
C HIS A 302 -5.30 7.44 -0.30
N THR A 303 -4.70 6.25 -0.23
CA THR A 303 -4.91 5.32 0.88
C THR A 303 -4.58 5.93 2.23
N SER A 304 -3.58 6.80 2.31
CA SER A 304 -3.18 7.46 3.55
C SER A 304 -4.25 8.42 4.07
N TYR A 305 -4.79 9.28 3.20
CA TYR A 305 -5.91 10.15 3.58
C TYR A 305 -7.18 9.34 3.85
N GLN A 306 -7.42 8.26 3.10
CA GLN A 306 -8.53 7.34 3.38
C GLN A 306 -8.47 6.77 4.79
N ASN A 307 -7.28 6.53 5.32
CA ASN A 307 -7.07 5.93 6.64
C ASN A 307 -7.01 6.98 7.77
N VAL A 308 -6.35 8.13 7.55
CA VAL A 308 -6.11 9.12 8.62
C VAL A 308 -7.38 9.77 9.15
N VAL A 309 -8.41 9.96 8.33
CA VAL A 309 -9.72 10.48 8.77
C VAL A 309 -10.27 9.70 9.97
N MET A 310 -10.10 8.39 9.96
CA MET A 310 -10.57 7.51 11.02
C MET A 310 -9.78 7.71 12.32
N GLN A 311 -8.49 8.01 12.22
CA GLN A 311 -7.66 8.42 13.35
C GLN A 311 -8.22 9.69 13.99
N GLU A 312 -8.43 10.76 13.21
CA GLU A 312 -8.85 12.05 13.70
C GLU A 312 -10.24 11.96 14.37
N LEU A 313 -11.21 11.32 13.72
CA LEU A 313 -12.53 11.09 14.32
C LEU A 313 -12.47 10.26 15.61
N GLY A 314 -11.56 9.31 15.70
CA GLY A 314 -11.32 8.51 16.91
C GLY A 314 -10.70 9.34 18.04
N GLU A 315 -9.75 10.21 17.71
CA GLU A 315 -9.11 11.10 18.67
C GLU A 315 -10.10 12.15 19.22
N ALA A 316 -10.94 12.70 18.33
CA ALA A 316 -12.05 13.57 18.74
C ALA A 316 -13.03 12.86 19.70
N ALA A 317 -13.40 11.60 19.37
CA ALA A 317 -14.29 10.80 20.21
C ALA A 317 -13.66 10.48 21.58
N LEU A 318 -12.35 10.21 21.59
CA LEU A 318 -11.60 9.96 22.81
C LEU A 318 -11.52 11.23 23.69
N ALA A 319 -11.20 12.39 23.13
CA ALA A 319 -11.13 13.67 23.85
C ALA A 319 -12.49 14.00 24.49
N LEU A 320 -13.56 13.92 23.69
CA LEU A 320 -14.91 14.19 24.16
C LEU A 320 -15.30 13.30 25.35
N ARG A 321 -14.96 12.02 25.29
CA ARG A 321 -15.29 11.05 26.34
C ARG A 321 -14.37 11.17 27.55
N LEU A 322 -13.06 11.12 27.33
CA LEU A 322 -12.04 11.05 28.38
C LEU A 322 -12.06 12.30 29.27
N PHE A 323 -12.07 13.48 28.67
CA PHE A 323 -12.00 14.74 29.42
C PHE A 323 -13.25 14.95 30.28
N GLN A 324 -14.44 14.70 29.73
CA GLN A 324 -15.66 14.83 30.48
C GLN A 324 -15.73 13.86 31.67
N ASN A 325 -15.35 12.60 31.47
CA ASN A 325 -15.42 11.60 32.52
C ASN A 325 -14.41 11.88 33.64
N GLU A 326 -13.16 12.22 33.32
CA GLU A 326 -12.15 12.46 34.37
C GLU A 326 -12.33 13.83 35.08
N LEU A 327 -12.69 14.89 34.36
CA LEU A 327 -12.76 16.23 34.94
C LEU A 327 -14.14 16.57 35.50
N HIS A 328 -15.21 16.01 34.94
CA HIS A 328 -16.59 16.39 35.31
C HIS A 328 -17.44 15.20 35.82
N GLY A 329 -16.88 13.98 35.79
CA GLY A 329 -17.53 12.78 36.31
C GLY A 329 -18.73 12.27 35.49
N LYS A 330 -19.01 12.85 34.34
CA LYS A 330 -20.12 12.44 33.45
C LYS A 330 -19.92 12.97 32.04
N GLU A 331 -20.42 12.23 31.06
CA GLU A 331 -20.53 12.68 29.67
C GLU A 331 -21.83 13.50 29.49
N LYS A 332 -21.69 14.80 29.30
CA LYS A 332 -22.80 15.70 28.92
C LYS A 332 -23.04 15.70 27.42
N TRP A 333 -21.94 15.68 26.67
CA TRP A 333 -21.93 15.69 25.22
C TRP A 333 -21.37 14.36 24.72
N LYS A 334 -22.12 13.68 23.89
CA LYS A 334 -21.71 12.45 23.19
C LYS A 334 -22.45 12.37 21.86
N THR A 335 -21.82 11.79 20.85
CA THR A 335 -22.40 11.63 19.52
C THR A 335 -21.90 10.38 18.81
N ASN A 336 -22.79 9.75 18.06
CA ASN A 336 -22.46 8.65 17.14
C ASN A 336 -21.94 9.17 15.78
N ALA A 337 -22.03 10.46 15.51
CA ALA A 337 -21.59 11.07 14.26
C ALA A 337 -20.09 10.80 13.98
N LEU A 338 -19.25 10.79 15.02
CA LEU A 338 -17.82 10.53 14.91
C LEU A 338 -17.46 9.12 14.39
N MET A 339 -18.40 8.19 14.41
CA MET A 339 -18.21 6.83 13.87
C MET A 339 -18.97 6.60 12.56
N HIS A 340 -19.53 7.66 11.96
CA HIS A 340 -20.32 7.57 10.74
C HIS A 340 -19.48 7.04 9.56
N ASN A 341 -19.97 6.03 8.88
CA ASN A 341 -19.35 5.35 7.73
C ASN A 341 -17.96 4.72 7.95
N ASN A 342 -17.34 4.84 9.14
CA ASN A 342 -16.03 4.24 9.41
C ASN A 342 -16.00 2.75 9.06
N ARG A 343 -17.01 1.98 9.52
CA ARG A 343 -17.07 0.54 9.19
C ARG A 343 -17.21 0.28 7.69
N LYS A 344 -18.00 1.09 6.98
CA LYS A 344 -18.19 0.93 5.53
C LYS A 344 -16.90 1.22 4.76
N VAL A 345 -16.14 2.23 5.19
CA VAL A 345 -14.83 2.53 4.62
C VAL A 345 -13.84 1.39 4.87
N MET A 346 -13.79 0.86 6.10
CA MET A 346 -12.94 -0.30 6.40
C MET A 346 -13.32 -1.51 5.54
N ASP A 347 -14.60 -1.89 5.56
CA ASP A 347 -15.07 -3.10 4.87
C ASP A 347 -14.95 -2.99 3.34
N ASN A 348 -15.19 -1.83 2.73
CA ASN A 348 -15.18 -1.69 1.28
C ASN A 348 -13.81 -1.29 0.70
N VAL A 349 -12.93 -0.68 1.50
CA VAL A 349 -11.67 -0.14 1.01
C VAL A 349 -10.46 -0.68 1.78
N LEU A 350 -10.33 -0.33 3.06
CA LEU A 350 -9.03 -0.48 3.76
C LEU A 350 -8.68 -1.95 4.04
N TYR A 351 -9.63 -2.79 4.44
CA TYR A 351 -9.35 -4.22 4.63
C TYR A 351 -8.93 -4.90 3.34
N ARG A 352 -9.43 -4.44 2.19
CA ARG A 352 -9.03 -4.95 0.88
C ARG A 352 -7.63 -4.51 0.45
N LEU A 353 -7.09 -3.49 1.10
CA LEU A 353 -5.74 -2.98 0.85
C LEU A 353 -4.73 -3.41 1.92
N ALA A 354 -5.20 -4.10 2.97
CA ALA A 354 -4.33 -4.55 4.05
C ALA A 354 -3.36 -5.65 3.60
N LEU A 355 -2.11 -5.52 4.03
CA LEU A 355 -1.01 -6.44 3.77
C LEU A 355 -0.67 -7.24 5.02
N ALA A 356 0.04 -8.34 4.83
CA ALA A 356 0.36 -9.30 5.89
C ALA A 356 1.21 -8.74 7.04
N ASP A 357 1.85 -7.60 6.86
CA ASP A 357 2.63 -6.92 7.88
C ASP A 357 1.87 -5.76 8.59
N GLY A 358 0.59 -5.57 8.29
CA GLY A 358 -0.20 -4.45 8.82
C GLY A 358 -0.03 -3.15 8.04
N GLU A 359 0.74 -3.16 6.93
CA GLU A 359 0.79 -2.05 5.99
C GLU A 359 -0.48 -2.03 5.13
N LEU A 360 -0.77 -0.90 4.54
CA LEU A 360 -1.81 -0.75 3.52
C LEU A 360 -1.17 -0.54 2.15
N ALA A 361 -1.66 -1.25 1.16
CA ALA A 361 -1.24 -1.04 -0.21
C ALA A 361 -1.65 0.37 -0.70
N MET A 362 -0.76 0.96 -1.49
CA MET A 362 -0.95 2.27 -2.10
C MET A 362 -0.98 2.14 -3.62
N PRO A 363 -2.08 1.70 -4.23
CA PRO A 363 -2.12 1.34 -5.64
C PRO A 363 -1.72 2.47 -6.59
N ASN A 364 -1.97 3.72 -6.22
CA ASN A 364 -1.58 4.90 -6.98
C ASN A 364 -0.35 5.62 -6.41
N GLY A 365 0.35 4.98 -5.46
CA GLY A 365 1.45 5.61 -4.74
C GLY A 365 0.98 6.52 -3.62
N ASN A 366 1.95 7.26 -3.07
CA ASN A 366 1.75 8.19 -1.96
C ASN A 366 2.73 9.35 -2.11
N ASP A 367 2.40 10.51 -1.60
CA ASP A 367 3.24 11.71 -1.75
C ASP A 367 3.66 12.38 -0.44
N TRP A 368 3.22 11.88 0.73
CA TRP A 368 3.64 12.45 2.00
C TRP A 368 3.89 11.44 3.13
N SER A 369 3.21 10.30 3.18
CA SER A 369 3.45 9.28 4.20
C SER A 369 4.57 8.34 3.82
N LEU A 370 5.42 8.00 4.79
CA LEU A 370 6.47 7.00 4.62
C LEU A 370 5.90 5.58 4.68
N PHE A 371 5.11 5.35 5.72
CA PHE A 371 4.47 4.07 6.01
C PHE A 371 3.03 4.33 6.46
N LEU A 372 2.10 3.43 6.12
CA LEU A 372 0.71 3.56 6.58
C LEU A 372 0.45 2.80 7.87
N PHE A 373 1.29 1.82 8.23
CA PHE A 373 1.19 1.17 9.53
C PHE A 373 1.44 2.15 10.69
N ASP A 374 2.13 3.27 10.49
CA ASP A 374 2.28 4.31 11.50
C ASP A 374 0.97 5.03 11.84
N GLN A 375 -0.06 4.90 10.99
CA GLN A 375 -1.42 5.35 11.27
C GLN A 375 -2.20 4.32 12.14
N ILE A 376 -1.54 3.73 13.12
CA ILE A 376 -2.07 2.68 13.99
C ILE A 376 -3.34 3.09 14.71
N THR A 377 -3.48 4.37 15.06
CA THR A 377 -4.64 4.92 15.78
C THR A 377 -5.97 4.72 15.05
N SER A 378 -5.94 4.65 13.72
CA SER A 378 -7.13 4.31 12.93
C SER A 378 -7.67 2.91 13.26
N TYR A 379 -6.78 1.95 13.45
CA TYR A 379 -7.17 0.59 13.85
C TYR A 379 -7.64 0.56 15.31
N SER A 380 -6.98 1.31 16.19
CA SER A 380 -7.40 1.46 17.59
C SER A 380 -8.81 2.07 17.69
N THR A 381 -9.12 3.07 16.85
CA THR A 381 -10.46 3.66 16.76
C THR A 381 -11.51 2.60 16.44
N MET A 382 -11.28 1.79 15.42
CA MET A 382 -12.20 0.73 15.05
C MET A 382 -12.32 -0.36 16.12
N ALA A 383 -11.19 -0.78 16.68
CA ALA A 383 -11.15 -1.81 17.71
C ALA A 383 -11.86 -1.37 18.99
N CYS A 384 -11.57 -0.18 19.50
CA CYS A 384 -12.06 0.32 20.77
C CYS A 384 -13.51 0.82 20.68
N PHE A 385 -13.83 1.66 19.69
CA PHE A 385 -15.17 2.26 19.57
C PHE A 385 -16.17 1.35 18.86
N LEU A 386 -15.75 0.62 17.83
CA LEU A 386 -16.64 -0.23 17.03
C LEU A 386 -16.49 -1.73 17.29
N ARG A 387 -15.63 -2.10 18.23
CA ARG A 387 -15.42 -3.47 18.70
C ARG A 387 -15.02 -4.42 17.55
N ASP A 388 -14.17 -3.95 16.65
CA ASP A 388 -13.85 -4.65 15.41
C ASP A 388 -12.67 -5.61 15.57
N PRO A 389 -12.84 -6.94 15.36
CA PRO A 389 -11.78 -7.93 15.53
C PRO A 389 -10.74 -7.93 14.41
N HIS A 390 -11.10 -7.44 13.20
CA HIS A 390 -10.13 -7.33 12.09
C HIS A 390 -9.15 -6.21 12.36
N SER A 391 -9.64 -5.08 12.90
CA SER A 391 -8.78 -3.96 13.25
C SER A 391 -7.81 -4.31 14.38
N LEU A 392 -8.18 -5.16 15.34
CA LEU A 392 -7.23 -5.67 16.35
C LEU A 392 -6.06 -6.45 15.73
N LEU A 393 -6.30 -7.22 14.68
CA LEU A 393 -5.23 -7.89 13.94
C LEU A 393 -4.29 -6.87 13.30
N LEU A 394 -4.83 -5.91 12.54
CA LEU A 394 -4.03 -4.92 11.82
C LEU A 394 -3.29 -3.98 12.78
N GLU A 395 -3.91 -3.59 13.88
CA GLU A 395 -3.29 -2.84 14.96
C GLU A 395 -2.08 -3.57 15.55
N ASN A 396 -2.23 -4.86 15.81
CA ASN A 396 -1.16 -5.68 16.36
C ASN A 396 0.04 -5.80 15.40
N LEU A 397 -0.22 -5.96 14.11
CA LEU A 397 0.82 -5.98 13.08
C LEU A 397 1.50 -4.61 12.94
N ALA A 398 0.72 -3.53 12.91
CA ALA A 398 1.21 -2.15 12.87
C ALA A 398 2.08 -1.82 14.08
N PHE A 399 1.62 -2.17 15.28
CA PHE A 399 2.37 -2.03 16.52
C PHE A 399 3.76 -2.69 16.46
N LYS A 400 3.83 -3.93 15.94
CA LYS A 400 5.10 -4.65 15.80
C LYS A 400 6.06 -3.95 14.84
N ASN A 401 5.55 -3.41 13.72
CA ASN A 401 6.35 -2.62 12.80
C ASN A 401 6.91 -1.36 13.46
N ILE A 402 6.09 -0.62 14.18
CA ILE A 402 6.49 0.62 14.84
C ILE A 402 7.54 0.32 15.92
N LYS A 403 7.31 -0.72 16.74
CA LYS A 403 8.25 -1.17 17.77
C LYS A 403 9.58 -1.60 17.17
N ALA A 404 9.57 -2.43 16.14
CA ALA A 404 10.78 -2.89 15.45
C ALA A 404 11.57 -1.72 14.84
N ARG A 405 10.89 -0.75 14.25
CA ARG A 405 11.53 0.44 13.68
C ARG A 405 12.21 1.28 14.75
N GLN A 406 11.56 1.53 15.89
CA GLN A 406 12.17 2.27 16.99
C GLN A 406 13.43 1.57 17.54
N GLN A 407 13.43 0.24 17.60
CA GLN A 407 14.57 -0.53 18.09
C GLN A 407 15.84 -0.38 17.21
N THR A 408 15.72 0.16 15.99
CA THR A 408 16.86 0.43 15.13
C THR A 408 17.55 1.76 15.43
N THR A 409 16.93 2.64 16.21
CA THR A 409 17.43 3.98 16.51
C THR A 409 18.09 4.03 17.90
N PRO A 410 19.22 4.73 18.05
CA PRO A 410 19.94 4.77 19.32
C PRO A 410 19.33 5.76 20.33
N ASP A 411 18.48 6.66 19.88
CA ASP A 411 17.88 7.75 20.65
C ASP A 411 16.39 7.55 20.98
N GLY A 412 15.86 6.37 20.65
CA GLY A 412 14.45 6.03 20.85
C GLY A 412 13.49 6.69 19.85
N SER A 413 14.00 7.38 18.84
CA SER A 413 13.18 7.90 17.74
C SER A 413 12.74 6.77 16.79
N TRP A 414 11.94 7.10 15.77
CA TRP A 414 11.48 6.13 14.75
C TRP A 414 12.10 6.32 13.39
N LEU A 415 12.99 7.29 13.21
CA LEU A 415 13.58 7.65 11.92
C LEU A 415 15.08 7.91 12.07
N LEU A 416 15.88 7.35 11.16
CA LEU A 416 17.34 7.49 11.16
C LEU A 416 17.85 8.61 10.27
N ARG A 417 17.03 9.07 9.31
CA ARG A 417 17.46 10.02 8.29
C ARG A 417 17.02 11.43 8.59
N PRO A 418 17.92 12.43 8.52
CA PRO A 418 17.58 13.83 8.76
C PRO A 418 16.59 14.42 7.73
N ASP A 419 16.53 13.86 6.51
CA ASP A 419 15.65 14.32 5.44
C ASP A 419 14.16 14.01 5.66
N VAL A 420 13.86 13.21 6.67
CA VAL A 420 12.47 12.83 6.99
C VAL A 420 11.74 13.89 7.80
N GLY A 421 12.48 14.74 8.53
CA GLY A 421 11.93 15.86 9.27
C GLY A 421 11.47 15.53 10.70
N ALA A 422 11.76 16.45 11.62
CA ALA A 422 11.50 16.28 13.06
C ALA A 422 10.00 16.22 13.39
N ARG A 423 9.15 16.87 12.60
CA ARG A 423 7.69 16.84 12.78
C ARG A 423 7.14 15.40 12.80
N ARG A 424 7.70 14.51 11.98
CA ARG A 424 7.29 13.10 11.95
C ARG A 424 7.48 12.39 13.27
N MET A 425 8.49 12.78 14.07
CA MET A 425 8.71 12.24 15.41
C MET A 425 7.56 12.57 16.35
N GLY A 426 7.10 13.81 16.35
CA GLY A 426 5.95 14.24 17.15
C GLY A 426 4.69 13.47 16.77
N VAL A 427 4.39 13.39 15.48
CA VAL A 427 3.23 12.65 14.95
C VAL A 427 3.28 11.16 15.29
N GLU A 428 4.44 10.54 15.21
CA GLU A 428 4.59 9.12 15.55
C GLU A 428 4.34 8.87 17.03
N GLY A 429 4.97 9.69 17.89
CA GLY A 429 4.75 9.60 19.35
C GLY A 429 3.29 9.90 19.74
N HIS A 430 2.65 10.87 19.09
CA HIS A 430 1.24 11.17 19.23
C HIS A 430 0.38 9.92 18.98
N ARG A 431 0.56 9.25 17.86
CA ARG A 431 -0.20 8.05 17.47
C ARG A 431 -0.02 6.88 18.43
N VAL A 432 1.22 6.65 18.86
CA VAL A 432 1.54 5.64 19.89
C VAL A 432 0.82 5.95 21.20
N MET A 433 0.82 7.21 21.62
CA MET A 433 0.13 7.68 22.83
C MET A 433 -1.40 7.53 22.71
N MET A 434 -1.99 7.92 21.59
CA MET A 434 -3.44 7.82 21.39
C MET A 434 -3.91 6.37 21.35
N THR A 435 -3.15 5.49 20.73
CA THR A 435 -3.42 4.04 20.76
C THR A 435 -3.46 3.52 22.19
N TRP A 436 -2.46 3.88 23.02
CA TRP A 436 -2.44 3.51 24.43
C TRP A 436 -3.68 4.03 25.20
N LEU A 437 -4.04 5.30 24.99
CA LEU A 437 -5.18 5.94 25.65
C LEU A 437 -6.51 5.31 25.26
N MET A 438 -6.70 4.96 23.98
CA MET A 438 -7.93 4.30 23.53
C MET A 438 -8.14 2.99 24.25
N HIS A 439 -7.12 2.17 24.39
CA HIS A 439 -7.18 0.91 25.12
C HIS A 439 -7.29 1.09 26.64
N GLU A 440 -6.79 2.20 27.20
CA GLU A 440 -6.99 2.51 28.63
C GLU A 440 -8.45 2.86 28.92
N VAL A 441 -9.06 3.64 28.02
CA VAL A 441 -10.45 4.13 28.18
C VAL A 441 -11.49 3.10 27.74
N LEU A 442 -11.19 2.35 26.69
CA LEU A 442 -12.09 1.38 26.04
C LEU A 442 -11.37 0.04 25.80
N PRO A 443 -11.12 -0.73 26.86
CA PRO A 443 -10.40 -2.00 26.75
C PRO A 443 -11.04 -2.97 25.75
N THR A 444 -10.21 -3.76 25.06
CA THR A 444 -10.59 -4.72 24.04
C THR A 444 -10.28 -6.17 24.38
N SER A 445 -9.79 -6.43 25.59
CA SER A 445 -9.39 -7.76 26.05
C SER A 445 -10.49 -8.83 26.02
N ASP A 446 -11.75 -8.42 25.92
CA ASP A 446 -12.92 -9.31 25.76
C ASP A 446 -13.23 -9.65 24.28
N ILE A 447 -12.49 -9.07 23.32
CA ILE A 447 -12.66 -9.32 21.89
C ILE A 447 -11.62 -10.36 21.46
N ARG A 448 -12.09 -11.44 20.82
CA ARG A 448 -11.16 -12.35 20.12
C ARG A 448 -10.71 -11.68 18.82
N PRO A 449 -9.42 -11.37 18.64
CA PRO A 449 -8.94 -10.84 17.38
C PRO A 449 -9.06 -11.87 16.26
N THR A 450 -9.26 -11.39 15.05
CA THR A 450 -9.19 -12.23 13.83
C THR A 450 -7.76 -12.69 13.65
N THR A 451 -7.55 -13.94 13.27
CA THR A 451 -6.24 -14.43 12.88
C THR A 451 -5.92 -14.05 11.43
N TRP A 452 -4.63 -13.98 11.06
CA TRP A 452 -4.25 -13.68 9.67
C TRP A 452 -4.83 -14.68 8.66
N PRO A 453 -4.84 -16.01 8.89
CA PRO A 453 -5.48 -16.92 7.96
C PRO A 453 -6.98 -16.66 7.77
N GLU A 454 -7.73 -16.36 8.83
CA GLU A 454 -9.16 -16.02 8.74
C GLU A 454 -9.37 -14.71 7.96
N PHE A 455 -8.52 -13.71 8.18
CA PHE A 455 -8.57 -12.45 7.47
C PHE A 455 -8.22 -12.61 5.99
N SER A 456 -7.10 -13.29 5.71
CA SER A 456 -6.63 -13.55 4.35
C SER A 456 -7.65 -14.36 3.55
N GLU A 457 -8.26 -15.41 4.13
CA GLU A 457 -9.31 -16.19 3.48
C GLU A 457 -10.53 -15.32 3.13
N LYS A 458 -10.99 -14.49 4.08
CA LYS A 458 -12.15 -13.60 3.90
C LYS A 458 -11.95 -12.61 2.74
N PHE A 459 -10.74 -12.10 2.56
CA PHE A 459 -10.41 -11.10 1.56
C PHE A 459 -9.61 -11.66 0.36
N SER A 460 -9.51 -12.98 0.21
CA SER A 460 -8.97 -13.66 -0.98
C SER A 460 -9.97 -13.62 -2.11
N GLU A 461 -9.97 -12.51 -2.83
CA GLU A 461 -10.92 -12.21 -3.90
C GLU A 461 -10.30 -11.27 -4.93
N THR A 462 -10.93 -11.11 -6.05
CA THR A 462 -10.69 -9.99 -6.97
C THR A 462 -11.69 -8.87 -6.65
N TRP A 463 -11.18 -7.68 -6.41
CA TRP A 463 -12.00 -6.52 -6.08
C TRP A 463 -11.68 -5.34 -7.01
N PHE A 464 -12.74 -4.72 -7.52
CA PHE A 464 -12.63 -3.59 -8.43
C PHE A 464 -13.13 -2.31 -7.77
N PHE A 465 -12.31 -1.26 -7.80
CA PHE A 465 -12.67 0.09 -7.41
C PHE A 465 -12.99 0.91 -8.67
N PRO A 466 -14.27 0.92 -9.11
CA PRO A 466 -14.65 1.48 -10.40
C PRO A 466 -14.44 2.99 -10.49
N CYS A 467 -14.57 3.71 -9.38
CA CYS A 467 -14.38 5.15 -9.36
C CYS A 467 -12.91 5.55 -9.47
N GLN A 468 -11.99 4.60 -9.22
CA GLN A 468 -10.55 4.84 -9.25
C GLN A 468 -9.84 4.14 -10.40
N ASN A 469 -10.55 3.32 -11.17
CA ASN A 469 -9.95 2.45 -12.19
C ASN A 469 -8.80 1.60 -11.62
N ILE A 470 -9.00 1.04 -10.43
CA ILE A 470 -8.07 0.17 -9.75
C ILE A 470 -8.70 -1.19 -9.56
N ILE A 471 -7.96 -2.23 -9.94
CA ILE A 471 -8.30 -3.61 -9.64
C ILE A 471 -7.27 -4.20 -8.70
N ARG A 472 -7.75 -5.01 -7.77
CA ARG A 472 -6.96 -5.76 -6.80
C ARG A 472 -7.32 -7.23 -6.89
N SER A 473 -6.34 -8.11 -6.77
CA SER A 473 -6.53 -9.55 -6.59
C SER A 473 -5.64 -10.03 -5.44
N SER A 474 -6.20 -10.81 -4.56
CA SER A 474 -5.49 -11.40 -3.42
C SER A 474 -5.78 -12.88 -3.32
N SER A 475 -4.75 -13.64 -2.99
CA SER A 475 -4.78 -15.05 -2.58
C SER A 475 -3.97 -15.21 -1.29
N PRO A 476 -3.95 -16.38 -0.63
CA PRO A 476 -3.11 -16.59 0.54
C PRO A 476 -1.60 -16.37 0.30
N GLU A 477 -1.14 -16.48 -0.94
CA GLU A 477 0.27 -16.36 -1.31
C GLU A 477 0.63 -15.01 -1.89
N ARG A 478 -0.34 -14.27 -2.45
CA ARG A 478 -0.07 -13.09 -3.26
C ARG A 478 -1.10 -11.98 -3.04
N PHE A 479 -0.63 -10.76 -3.06
CA PHE A 479 -1.43 -9.56 -3.22
C PHE A 479 -0.95 -8.80 -4.47
N THR A 480 -1.87 -8.38 -5.33
CA THR A 480 -1.54 -7.56 -6.50
C THR A 480 -2.61 -6.53 -6.80
N THR A 481 -2.20 -5.39 -7.36
CA THR A 481 -3.09 -4.37 -7.88
C THR A 481 -2.63 -3.91 -9.26
N PHE A 482 -3.56 -3.38 -10.04
CA PHE A 482 -3.26 -2.63 -11.24
C PHE A 482 -4.22 -1.45 -11.39
N SER A 483 -3.68 -0.29 -11.78
CA SER A 483 -4.39 0.97 -11.94
C SER A 483 -4.24 1.47 -13.38
N TRP A 484 -5.33 1.96 -13.98
CA TRP A 484 -5.33 2.54 -15.33
C TRP A 484 -6.11 3.87 -15.40
N SER A 485 -6.07 4.65 -14.34
CA SER A 485 -6.66 5.99 -14.32
C SER A 485 -6.00 6.92 -15.33
N ASP A 486 -6.63 8.02 -15.69
CA ASP A 486 -6.13 8.98 -16.70
C ASP A 486 -5.13 10.00 -16.13
N GLY A 487 -4.75 9.88 -14.87
CA GLY A 487 -3.87 10.81 -14.17
C GLY A 487 -2.39 10.46 -14.20
N LEU A 488 -1.58 11.29 -13.54
CA LEU A 488 -0.12 11.14 -13.40
C LEU A 488 0.32 9.82 -12.77
N LYS A 489 -0.59 9.08 -12.13
CA LYS A 489 -0.33 7.86 -11.39
C LYS A 489 -1.05 6.66 -11.98
N SER A 490 -1.27 6.75 -13.26
CA SER A 490 -1.85 5.73 -14.11
C SER A 490 -0.88 4.59 -14.40
N TYR A 491 -1.42 3.42 -14.67
CA TYR A 491 -0.66 2.21 -15.07
C TYR A 491 0.33 1.72 -14.02
N THR A 492 0.08 2.02 -12.75
CA THR A 492 0.87 1.49 -11.64
C THR A 492 0.40 0.10 -11.25
N GLY A 493 1.36 -0.76 -10.91
CA GLY A 493 1.09 -2.09 -10.37
C GLY A 493 1.75 -2.29 -9.02
N TYR A 494 1.11 -3.07 -8.16
CA TYR A 494 1.66 -3.51 -6.89
C TYR A 494 1.64 -5.03 -6.86
N LEU A 495 2.70 -5.63 -6.37
CA LEU A 495 2.82 -7.06 -6.21
C LEU A 495 3.63 -7.36 -4.95
N THR A 496 3.10 -8.15 -4.04
CA THR A 496 3.82 -8.58 -2.86
C THR A 496 3.34 -9.95 -2.38
N SER A 497 4.19 -10.58 -1.57
CA SER A 497 3.86 -11.80 -0.85
C SER A 497 2.88 -11.51 0.30
N GLN A 498 2.11 -12.51 0.69
CA GLN A 498 1.26 -12.48 1.88
C GLN A 498 1.97 -13.02 3.14
N LYS A 499 3.29 -13.09 3.13
CA LYS A 499 4.11 -13.44 4.31
C LYS A 499 4.56 -12.17 5.03
N PRO A 500 4.44 -12.09 6.37
CA PRO A 500 4.72 -10.87 7.10
C PRO A 500 6.21 -10.50 7.16
N ASP A 501 7.09 -11.51 7.10
CA ASP A 501 8.54 -11.37 7.17
C ASP A 501 9.20 -10.98 5.84
N LYS A 502 8.43 -10.99 4.74
CA LYS A 502 8.95 -10.79 3.37
C LYS A 502 8.38 -9.57 2.67
N ASN A 503 7.85 -8.63 3.43
CA ASN A 503 7.13 -7.49 2.91
C ASN A 503 8.00 -6.36 2.40
N LYS A 504 7.33 -5.36 1.81
CA LYS A 504 7.88 -4.07 1.37
C LYS A 504 8.98 -4.19 0.35
N ILE A 505 8.94 -5.28 -0.42
CA ILE A 505 9.85 -5.43 -1.55
C ILE A 505 9.45 -4.46 -2.64
N ILE A 506 8.14 -4.37 -2.95
CA ILE A 506 7.64 -3.53 -4.03
C ILE A 506 6.88 -2.34 -3.46
N VAL A 507 7.22 -1.16 -3.93
CA VAL A 507 6.57 0.10 -3.59
C VAL A 507 6.04 0.71 -4.88
N PRO A 508 4.73 1.05 -4.99
CA PRO A 508 4.21 1.80 -6.11
C PRO A 508 4.85 3.18 -6.14
N PHE A 509 5.32 3.59 -7.29
CA PHE A 509 6.06 4.83 -7.41
C PHE A 509 5.14 6.04 -7.59
N ARG A 510 5.52 7.17 -7.03
CA ARG A 510 4.70 8.38 -6.95
C ARG A 510 4.33 8.96 -8.29
N ALA A 511 4.95 8.80 -9.33
CA ALA A 511 4.62 9.40 -10.63
C ALA A 511 5.68 9.10 -11.68
N ASN A 512 5.43 9.46 -12.90
CA ASN A 512 6.38 9.48 -14.00
C ASN A 512 6.81 8.11 -14.50
N ASN A 513 5.89 7.15 -14.58
CA ASN A 513 6.10 5.86 -15.26
C ASN A 513 7.21 4.99 -14.66
N THR A 514 7.68 5.30 -13.47
CA THR A 514 8.63 4.47 -12.74
C THR A 514 7.88 3.59 -11.75
N GLY A 515 8.09 2.28 -11.78
CA GLY A 515 7.43 1.32 -10.91
C GLY A 515 6.07 0.83 -11.44
N ASN A 516 5.95 0.68 -12.76
CA ASN A 516 4.82 0.04 -13.40
C ASN A 516 5.28 -1.12 -14.29
N PHE A 517 4.37 -2.03 -14.63
CA PHE A 517 4.67 -3.17 -15.47
C PHE A 517 5.06 -2.80 -16.90
N ILE A 518 4.69 -1.61 -17.39
CA ILE A 518 4.81 -1.19 -18.78
C ILE A 518 6.23 -0.72 -19.10
N GLY A 519 6.82 0.08 -18.21
CA GLY A 519 8.15 0.65 -18.42
C GLY A 519 8.17 1.82 -19.42
N TRP A 520 9.36 2.16 -19.90
CA TRP A 520 9.56 3.25 -20.85
C TRP A 520 10.75 2.99 -21.77
N TYR A 521 10.81 3.77 -22.86
CA TYR A 521 11.98 3.88 -23.72
C TYR A 521 12.60 5.28 -23.59
N ASP A 522 13.93 5.37 -23.58
CA ASP A 522 14.63 6.64 -23.79
C ASP A 522 14.84 6.84 -25.29
N ILE A 523 14.13 7.82 -25.85
CA ILE A 523 14.17 8.13 -27.28
C ILE A 523 14.69 9.56 -27.44
N GLU A 524 15.64 9.75 -28.37
CA GLU A 524 16.24 11.06 -28.59
C GLU A 524 15.22 12.14 -28.94
N GLY A 525 15.21 13.23 -28.16
CA GLY A 525 14.32 14.37 -28.35
C GLY A 525 12.85 14.13 -28.00
N LYS A 526 12.49 13.00 -27.37
CA LYS A 526 11.13 12.66 -26.96
C LYS A 526 10.99 12.60 -25.45
N LYS A 527 9.84 13.02 -24.93
CA LYS A 527 9.50 12.92 -23.52
C LYS A 527 9.04 11.50 -23.20
N THR A 528 9.36 11.06 -22.01
CA THR A 528 8.81 9.82 -21.44
C THR A 528 7.41 10.08 -20.91
N ASN A 529 6.41 10.01 -21.77
CA ASN A 529 5.01 10.19 -21.44
C ASN A 529 4.17 9.03 -22.02
N ALA A 530 2.98 8.88 -21.51
CA ALA A 530 2.01 7.91 -22.02
C ALA A 530 0.64 8.59 -22.15
N THR A 531 0.01 8.40 -23.31
CA THR A 531 -1.35 8.86 -23.58
C THR A 531 -2.23 7.64 -23.85
N PRO A 532 -3.30 7.41 -23.08
CA PRO A 532 -4.22 6.32 -23.33
C PRO A 532 -4.92 6.44 -24.68
N ILE A 533 -4.93 5.37 -25.45
CA ILE A 533 -5.76 5.22 -26.66
C ILE A 533 -6.96 4.35 -26.31
N GLU A 534 -6.71 3.20 -25.70
CA GLU A 534 -7.73 2.31 -25.16
C GLU A 534 -7.24 1.76 -23.81
N SER A 535 -8.04 1.85 -22.77
CA SER A 535 -7.69 1.32 -21.48
C SER A 535 -8.87 0.70 -20.76
N GLY A 536 -8.58 -0.19 -19.80
CA GLY A 536 -9.59 -0.79 -18.94
C GLY A 536 -10.48 -1.81 -19.61
N ILE A 537 -10.09 -2.38 -20.76
CA ILE A 537 -10.71 -3.58 -21.29
C ILE A 537 -10.37 -4.71 -20.33
N ARG A 538 -11.38 -5.24 -19.64
CA ARG A 538 -11.16 -6.14 -18.52
C ARG A 538 -12.11 -7.32 -18.52
N ASP A 539 -11.60 -8.46 -18.08
CA ASP A 539 -12.36 -9.63 -17.65
C ASP A 539 -12.04 -9.85 -16.18
N ILE A 540 -13.04 -9.70 -15.33
CA ILE A 540 -12.91 -9.80 -13.86
C ILE A 540 -13.66 -11.05 -13.42
N ARG A 541 -12.96 -11.90 -12.67
CA ARG A 541 -13.50 -13.14 -12.06
C ARG A 541 -13.29 -13.07 -10.55
N ASP A 542 -13.88 -13.97 -9.81
CA ASP A 542 -13.82 -13.96 -8.34
C ASP A 542 -12.37 -14.05 -7.80
N ASP A 543 -11.48 -14.75 -8.50
CA ASP A 543 -10.11 -15.07 -8.08
C ASP A 543 -9.01 -14.53 -9.03
N SER A 544 -9.39 -13.88 -10.13
CA SER A 544 -8.45 -13.48 -11.17
C SER A 544 -8.96 -12.32 -12.02
N PHE A 545 -8.07 -11.66 -12.73
CA PHE A 545 -8.44 -10.64 -13.71
C PHE A 545 -7.50 -10.59 -14.91
N VAL A 546 -8.03 -10.13 -16.03
CA VAL A 546 -7.26 -9.73 -17.21
C VAL A 546 -7.56 -8.29 -17.52
N ILE A 547 -6.54 -7.52 -17.89
CA ILE A 547 -6.66 -6.16 -18.38
C ILE A 547 -5.87 -6.03 -19.68
N ASN A 548 -6.49 -5.43 -20.67
CA ASN A 548 -5.82 -4.98 -21.90
C ASN A 548 -5.80 -3.45 -21.96
N GLY A 549 -4.75 -2.91 -22.54
CA GLY A 549 -4.63 -1.49 -22.82
C GLY A 549 -3.82 -1.21 -24.08
N GLU A 550 -3.97 0.01 -24.59
CA GLU A 550 -3.22 0.58 -25.70
C GLU A 550 -2.82 2.01 -25.34
N LEU A 551 -1.52 2.31 -25.42
CA LEU A 551 -0.93 3.59 -25.07
C LEU A 551 -0.10 4.12 -26.21
N ALA A 552 -0.25 5.40 -26.52
CA ALA A 552 0.76 6.13 -27.27
C ALA A 552 1.81 6.66 -26.28
N THR A 553 3.05 6.20 -26.42
CA THR A 553 4.14 6.60 -25.53
C THR A 553 5.21 7.42 -26.27
N ASN A 554 6.06 8.12 -25.51
CA ASN A 554 7.16 8.94 -26.02
C ASN A 554 6.72 9.97 -27.07
N ASP A 555 5.85 10.90 -26.66
CA ASP A 555 5.26 11.92 -27.55
C ASP A 555 4.56 11.30 -28.77
N CYS A 556 3.86 10.17 -28.57
CA CYS A 556 3.19 9.39 -29.60
C CYS A 556 4.16 8.78 -30.64
N THR A 557 5.40 8.54 -30.29
CA THR A 557 6.38 7.85 -31.15
C THR A 557 6.18 6.34 -31.16
N LEU A 558 5.66 5.78 -30.07
CA LEU A 558 5.41 4.35 -29.92
C LEU A 558 3.93 4.06 -29.66
N ASP A 559 3.44 3.00 -30.28
CA ASP A 559 2.18 2.32 -29.94
C ASP A 559 2.52 1.12 -29.06
N ASN A 560 2.09 1.19 -27.81
CA ASN A 560 2.33 0.14 -26.81
C ASN A 560 1.01 -0.51 -26.44
N ARG A 561 0.82 -1.76 -26.87
CA ARG A 561 -0.32 -2.59 -26.49
C ARG A 561 0.12 -3.59 -25.47
N PHE A 562 -0.67 -3.78 -24.40
CA PHE A 562 -0.33 -4.67 -23.33
C PHE A 562 -1.52 -5.46 -22.79
N ALA A 563 -1.20 -6.54 -22.11
CA ALA A 563 -2.15 -7.31 -21.33
C ALA A 563 -1.52 -7.73 -20.00
N ILE A 564 -2.31 -7.69 -18.94
CA ILE A 564 -1.92 -8.16 -17.60
C ILE A 564 -2.94 -9.20 -17.16
N TYR A 565 -2.46 -10.36 -16.75
CA TYR A 565 -3.27 -11.41 -16.13
C TYR A 565 -2.76 -11.67 -14.71
N SER A 566 -3.60 -11.41 -13.72
CA SER A 566 -3.38 -11.88 -12.37
C SER A 566 -4.16 -13.18 -12.20
N GLY A 567 -3.45 -14.30 -12.19
CA GLY A 567 -4.04 -15.64 -12.05
C GLY A 567 -4.53 -15.91 -10.63
N PRO A 568 -5.19 -17.06 -10.40
CA PRO A 568 -5.71 -17.44 -9.08
C PRO A 568 -4.62 -17.97 -8.12
N ARG A 569 -3.36 -18.06 -8.59
CA ARG A 569 -2.22 -18.63 -7.84
C ARG A 569 -1.14 -17.58 -7.62
N ASN A 570 0.13 -17.97 -7.79
CA ASN A 570 1.30 -17.11 -7.52
C ASN A 570 1.65 -16.18 -8.69
N ALA A 571 1.30 -16.55 -9.92
CA ALA A 571 1.74 -15.84 -11.11
C ALA A 571 0.90 -14.60 -11.44
N VAL A 572 1.60 -13.52 -11.81
CA VAL A 572 1.07 -12.39 -12.57
C VAL A 572 1.81 -12.36 -13.91
N ILE A 573 1.09 -12.31 -15.02
CA ILE A 573 1.66 -12.34 -16.35
C ILE A 573 1.45 -10.98 -17.02
N TYR A 574 2.52 -10.41 -17.56
CA TYR A 574 2.51 -9.23 -18.39
C TYR A 574 2.95 -9.61 -19.81
N LEU A 575 2.16 -9.16 -20.80
CA LEU A 575 2.50 -9.27 -22.22
C LEU A 575 2.41 -7.90 -22.86
N ASP A 576 3.28 -7.60 -23.82
CA ASP A 576 3.14 -6.43 -24.66
C ASP A 576 3.45 -6.69 -26.14
N ASN A 577 3.14 -5.69 -26.95
CA ASN A 577 3.52 -5.56 -28.33
C ASN A 577 3.71 -4.08 -28.62
N ILE A 578 4.93 -3.69 -28.97
CA ILE A 578 5.32 -2.30 -29.14
C ILE A 578 5.76 -2.06 -30.58
N THR A 579 5.18 -1.05 -31.21
CA THR A 579 5.44 -0.70 -32.59
C THR A 579 5.75 0.79 -32.71
N THR A 580 6.71 1.14 -33.53
CA THR A 580 7.05 2.54 -33.85
C THR A 580 6.00 3.18 -34.75
N LEU A 581 5.51 4.36 -34.40
CA LEU A 581 4.58 5.16 -35.21
C LEU A 581 5.30 6.14 -36.16
N GLU A 582 6.58 6.36 -35.91
CA GLU A 582 7.52 7.14 -36.74
C GLU A 582 8.92 6.55 -36.59
N ASP A 583 9.89 7.07 -37.39
CA ASP A 583 11.29 6.67 -37.23
C ASP A 583 11.79 7.11 -35.83
N ALA A 584 12.51 6.24 -35.14
CA ALA A 584 12.92 6.48 -33.77
C ALA A 584 14.34 6.01 -33.50
N ASP A 585 15.13 6.88 -32.84
CA ASP A 585 16.45 6.56 -32.31
C ASP A 585 16.34 6.29 -30.80
N ILE A 586 16.28 5.01 -30.45
CA ILE A 586 16.15 4.53 -29.07
C ILE A 586 17.52 4.46 -28.43
N LYS A 587 17.72 5.13 -27.29
CA LYS A 587 18.96 5.12 -26.51
C LYS A 587 18.99 3.99 -25.51
N SER A 588 17.86 3.71 -24.89
CA SER A 588 17.71 2.59 -23.95
C SER A 588 16.29 2.08 -23.86
N GLU A 589 16.17 0.80 -23.54
CA GLU A 589 14.92 0.14 -23.18
C GLU A 589 14.91 -0.12 -21.67
N ASN A 590 13.82 0.24 -20.99
CA ASN A 590 13.62 0.09 -19.55
C ASN A 590 12.21 -0.48 -19.33
N GLY A 591 12.01 -1.74 -19.64
CA GLY A 591 10.70 -2.39 -19.65
C GLY A 591 10.38 -3.12 -18.34
N GLY A 592 9.09 -3.20 -18.03
CA GLY A 592 8.61 -4.00 -16.91
C GLY A 592 9.15 -3.58 -15.56
N ILE A 593 9.01 -2.31 -15.22
CA ILE A 593 9.67 -1.70 -14.05
C ILE A 593 8.95 -2.02 -12.76
N MET A 594 9.71 -2.38 -11.74
CA MET A 594 9.23 -2.45 -10.36
C MET A 594 10.17 -1.69 -9.42
N ALA A 595 9.60 -0.85 -8.57
CA ALA A 595 10.33 -0.20 -7.49
C ALA A 595 10.47 -1.16 -6.31
N ILE A 596 11.69 -1.51 -5.98
CA ILE A 596 12.02 -2.44 -4.89
C ILE A 596 12.58 -1.63 -3.72
N SER A 597 12.03 -1.78 -2.53
CA SER A 597 12.53 -1.10 -1.35
C SER A 597 13.97 -1.53 -1.03
N VAL A 598 14.84 -0.56 -0.81
CA VAL A 598 16.21 -0.73 -0.28
C VAL A 598 16.43 0.25 0.87
N ASP A 599 15.38 0.49 1.62
CA ASP A 599 15.35 1.43 2.73
C ASP A 599 15.91 0.79 4.01
N GLU A 600 16.59 1.57 4.82
CA GLU A 600 17.22 1.11 6.06
C GLU A 600 16.21 0.65 7.13
N PHE A 601 14.95 1.08 7.05
CA PHE A 601 13.89 0.64 7.95
C PHE A 601 13.24 -0.67 7.53
N THR A 602 13.46 -1.08 6.28
CA THR A 602 13.00 -2.37 5.76
C THR A 602 14.19 -3.28 5.54
N ARG A 603 14.92 -3.06 4.47
CA ARG A 603 16.11 -3.83 4.11
C ARG A 603 17.02 -2.96 3.22
N PRO A 604 18.21 -2.54 3.68
CA PRO A 604 19.05 -1.58 2.95
C PRO A 604 19.69 -2.16 1.68
N SER A 605 19.57 -3.45 1.46
CA SER A 605 20.03 -4.13 0.25
C SER A 605 19.23 -5.39 -0.01
N ARG A 606 19.22 -5.86 -1.25
CA ARG A 606 18.53 -7.08 -1.68
C ARG A 606 19.52 -8.12 -2.15
N ARG A 607 19.17 -9.39 -1.98
CA ARG A 607 19.94 -10.51 -2.50
C ARG A 607 19.34 -10.97 -3.83
N LEU A 608 20.15 -10.92 -4.87
CA LEU A 608 19.76 -11.23 -6.25
C LEU A 608 20.35 -12.59 -6.65
N HIS A 609 19.50 -13.53 -7.08
CA HIS A 609 19.86 -14.84 -7.57
C HIS A 609 19.44 -14.97 -9.04
N PHE A 610 20.30 -15.43 -9.91
CA PHE A 610 20.06 -15.63 -11.34
C PHE A 610 21.04 -16.66 -11.93
N ALA A 611 20.86 -17.09 -13.16
CA ALA A 611 21.63 -18.16 -13.77
C ALA A 611 23.16 -17.96 -13.69
N GLY A 612 23.65 -16.73 -13.82
CA GLY A 612 25.07 -16.40 -13.68
C GLY A 612 25.55 -16.26 -12.22
N CYS A 613 24.63 -16.25 -11.25
CA CYS A 613 24.93 -16.05 -9.83
C CYS A 613 23.93 -16.78 -8.92
N PRO A 614 23.91 -18.13 -8.94
CA PRO A 614 22.94 -18.90 -8.14
C PRO A 614 23.18 -18.78 -6.64
N GLN A 615 24.40 -18.46 -6.20
CA GLN A 615 24.71 -18.19 -4.79
C GLN A 615 24.15 -16.85 -4.29
N GLY A 616 23.71 -16.02 -5.21
CA GLY A 616 23.19 -14.70 -4.95
C GLY A 616 24.27 -13.65 -4.67
N MET A 617 24.03 -12.45 -5.16
CA MET A 617 24.82 -11.26 -4.86
C MET A 617 23.95 -10.23 -4.13
N THR A 618 24.58 -9.41 -3.29
CA THR A 618 23.90 -8.32 -2.60
C THR A 618 24.01 -7.03 -3.41
N SER A 619 22.91 -6.30 -3.54
CA SER A 619 22.86 -4.99 -4.17
C SER A 619 21.95 -4.04 -3.35
N ASN A 620 22.45 -2.83 -3.14
CA ASN A 620 21.68 -1.72 -2.57
C ASN A 620 21.12 -0.77 -3.65
N GLY A 621 21.31 -1.11 -4.92
CA GLY A 621 20.81 -0.34 -6.05
C GLY A 621 21.65 0.89 -6.45
N ASP A 622 22.78 1.18 -5.79
CA ASP A 622 23.61 2.36 -6.13
C ASP A 622 24.19 2.31 -7.56
N SER A 623 24.38 1.11 -8.08
CA SER A 623 24.83 0.88 -9.45
C SER A 623 23.90 -0.10 -10.16
N ILE A 624 23.78 0.04 -11.48
CA ILE A 624 23.00 -0.88 -12.31
C ILE A 624 23.75 -2.20 -12.45
N VAL A 625 23.12 -3.27 -11.95
CA VAL A 625 23.55 -4.64 -12.15
C VAL A 625 22.80 -5.19 -13.37
N LYS A 626 23.52 -5.44 -14.48
CA LYS A 626 22.97 -6.11 -15.66
C LYS A 626 22.93 -7.61 -15.40
N ILE A 627 21.79 -8.22 -15.72
CA ILE A 627 21.48 -9.62 -15.43
C ILE A 627 21.19 -10.32 -16.76
N GLU A 628 22.19 -11.06 -17.28
CA GLU A 628 22.07 -11.86 -18.50
C GLU A 628 21.46 -13.23 -18.16
N SER A 629 20.17 -13.24 -17.84
CA SER A 629 19.42 -14.41 -17.42
C SER A 629 17.95 -14.28 -17.83
N GLY A 630 17.30 -15.40 -18.12
CA GLY A 630 15.86 -15.46 -18.32
C GLY A 630 15.06 -15.49 -17.01
N TRP A 631 15.73 -15.45 -15.87
CA TRP A 631 15.10 -15.39 -14.57
C TRP A 631 15.95 -14.65 -13.54
N LEU A 632 15.27 -14.09 -12.56
CA LEU A 632 15.82 -13.43 -11.37
C LEU A 632 14.95 -13.77 -10.17
N ASN A 633 15.58 -14.08 -9.04
CA ASN A 633 14.89 -14.14 -7.75
C ASN A 633 15.49 -13.12 -6.80
N ILE A 634 14.61 -12.42 -6.08
CA ILE A 634 14.98 -11.45 -5.05
C ILE A 634 14.63 -12.03 -3.69
N ASP A 635 15.62 -12.10 -2.81
CA ASP A 635 15.55 -12.49 -1.40
C ASP A 635 14.95 -13.89 -1.12
N GLY A 636 14.87 -14.77 -2.13
CA GLY A 636 14.16 -16.05 -1.99
C GLY A 636 12.65 -15.89 -1.86
N GLU A 637 12.07 -14.80 -2.36
CA GLU A 637 10.66 -14.47 -2.17
C GLU A 637 9.95 -14.04 -3.47
N LEU A 638 10.61 -13.23 -4.29
CA LEU A 638 10.06 -12.78 -5.57
C LEU A 638 10.82 -13.38 -6.73
N GLY A 639 10.13 -14.10 -7.59
CA GLY A 639 10.64 -14.65 -8.83
C GLY A 639 10.16 -13.84 -10.04
N PHE A 640 11.09 -13.56 -10.97
CA PHE A 640 10.85 -12.91 -12.24
C PHE A 640 11.35 -13.81 -13.35
N VAL A 641 10.48 -14.10 -14.31
CA VAL A 641 10.79 -14.96 -15.45
C VAL A 641 10.43 -14.22 -16.73
N THR A 642 11.39 -14.16 -17.67
CA THR A 642 11.21 -13.53 -18.99
C THR A 642 11.37 -14.56 -20.09
N PRO A 643 10.32 -15.34 -20.42
CA PRO A 643 10.40 -16.39 -21.41
C PRO A 643 10.80 -15.86 -22.79
N GLY A 644 11.91 -16.37 -23.33
CA GLY A 644 12.43 -15.94 -24.62
C GLY A 644 13.29 -14.66 -24.60
N ALA A 645 13.55 -14.10 -23.44
CA ALA A 645 14.47 -12.99 -23.23
C ALA A 645 15.48 -13.29 -22.12
N SER A 646 16.61 -12.58 -22.10
CA SER A 646 17.69 -12.84 -21.13
C SER A 646 18.39 -11.58 -20.64
N SER A 647 17.75 -10.43 -20.71
CA SER A 647 18.33 -9.17 -20.29
C SER A 647 17.42 -8.46 -19.29
N MET A 648 17.81 -8.47 -18.04
CA MET A 648 17.21 -7.71 -16.95
C MET A 648 18.23 -6.75 -16.34
N ALA A 649 17.80 -5.82 -15.50
CA ALA A 649 18.72 -5.02 -14.70
C ALA A 649 18.09 -4.67 -13.34
N PHE A 650 18.96 -4.46 -12.34
CA PHE A 650 18.57 -3.98 -11.02
C PHE A 650 19.49 -2.84 -10.59
N GLY A 651 18.94 -1.72 -10.16
CA GLY A 651 19.75 -0.58 -9.73
C GLY A 651 18.97 0.75 -9.78
N ASP A 652 19.68 1.81 -10.10
CA ASP A 652 19.11 3.18 -10.21
C ASP A 652 18.38 3.60 -8.93
N ARG A 653 19.12 3.54 -7.79
CA ARG A 653 18.60 3.87 -6.48
C ARG A 653 18.04 5.28 -6.44
N ARG A 654 16.84 5.42 -5.95
CA ARG A 654 16.11 6.69 -5.87
C ARG A 654 15.50 6.89 -4.50
N ASN A 655 15.39 8.16 -4.10
CA ASN A 655 14.54 8.55 -2.98
C ASN A 655 13.10 8.71 -3.50
N ASN A 656 12.23 7.81 -3.07
CA ASN A 656 10.81 7.85 -3.36
C ASN A 656 10.06 8.26 -2.11
N ASN A 657 9.76 9.55 -2.01
CA ASN A 657 9.02 10.10 -0.88
C ASN A 657 9.64 9.72 0.48
N SER A 658 10.96 9.90 0.58
CA SER A 658 11.80 9.54 1.72
C SER A 658 11.96 8.03 1.98
N ILE A 659 11.44 7.17 1.12
CA ILE A 659 11.74 5.75 1.08
C ILE A 659 12.76 5.48 -0.04
N LEU A 660 13.85 4.80 0.28
CA LEU A 660 14.85 4.45 -0.72
C LEU A 660 14.38 3.22 -1.51
N THR A 661 14.43 3.31 -2.84
CA THR A 661 14.06 2.24 -3.75
C THR A 661 15.12 2.03 -4.81
N ALA A 662 15.29 0.79 -5.26
CA ALA A 662 16.00 0.44 -6.49
C ALA A 662 14.98 -0.01 -7.54
N LEU A 663 15.29 0.19 -8.81
CA LEU A 663 14.40 -0.23 -9.88
C LEU A 663 14.86 -1.60 -10.42
N LEU A 664 13.88 -2.49 -10.57
CA LEU A 664 14.02 -3.69 -11.36
C LEU A 664 13.45 -3.43 -12.77
N TYR A 665 14.24 -3.74 -13.78
CA TYR A 665 13.83 -3.76 -15.18
C TYR A 665 13.80 -5.21 -15.66
N SER A 666 12.62 -5.73 -15.99
CA SER A 666 12.50 -7.10 -16.49
C SER A 666 12.94 -7.22 -17.96
N HIS A 667 12.99 -6.11 -18.67
CA HIS A 667 13.59 -5.99 -20.00
C HIS A 667 14.45 -4.74 -20.05
N TYR A 668 15.75 -4.92 -20.24
CA TYR A 668 16.72 -3.83 -20.19
C TYR A 668 17.69 -3.88 -21.37
N SER A 669 17.90 -2.75 -22.01
CA SER A 669 18.99 -2.56 -22.95
C SER A 669 19.46 -1.11 -22.90
N ASP A 670 20.77 -0.90 -22.81
CA ASP A 670 21.44 0.40 -22.96
C ASP A 670 22.23 0.50 -24.29
N LEU A 671 21.90 -0.38 -25.23
CA LEU A 671 22.46 -0.35 -26.56
C LEU A 671 21.56 0.49 -27.48
N PRO A 672 22.08 1.60 -28.03
CA PRO A 672 21.31 2.42 -28.95
C PRO A 672 20.91 1.64 -30.21
N ALA A 673 19.67 1.87 -30.68
CA ALA A 673 19.12 1.28 -31.88
C ALA A 673 18.24 2.26 -32.64
N SER A 674 18.35 2.26 -33.98
CA SER A 674 17.47 3.06 -34.86
C SER A 674 16.42 2.17 -35.48
N HIS A 675 15.18 2.60 -35.41
CA HIS A 675 14.01 1.87 -35.92
C HIS A 675 13.22 2.70 -36.89
N ARG A 676 12.65 2.06 -37.91
CA ARG A 676 11.80 2.72 -38.88
C ARG A 676 10.34 2.67 -38.45
N LYS A 677 9.56 3.60 -38.96
CA LYS A 677 8.10 3.62 -38.78
C LYS A 677 7.48 2.26 -39.11
N GLY A 678 6.62 1.77 -38.24
CA GLY A 678 5.92 0.49 -38.37
C GLY A 678 6.74 -0.74 -37.97
N GLU A 679 7.97 -0.55 -37.47
CA GLU A 679 8.78 -1.63 -36.98
C GLU A 679 8.31 -2.04 -35.59
N ARG A 680 8.19 -3.35 -35.36
CA ARG A 680 7.90 -3.91 -34.02
C ARG A 680 9.19 -4.02 -33.26
N ILE A 681 9.28 -3.29 -32.15
CA ILE A 681 10.45 -3.20 -31.29
C ILE A 681 10.32 -3.98 -29.99
N GLY A 682 9.10 -4.37 -29.62
CA GLY A 682 8.82 -5.17 -28.44
C GLY A 682 7.72 -6.19 -28.69
N ASN A 683 7.90 -7.38 -28.15
CA ASN A 683 6.89 -8.44 -28.05
C ASN A 683 7.26 -9.27 -26.82
N ARG A 684 7.15 -8.64 -25.65
CA ARG A 684 7.77 -9.09 -24.40
C ARG A 684 6.76 -9.90 -23.59
N ALA A 685 7.28 -10.80 -22.79
CA ALA A 685 6.53 -11.52 -21.77
C ALA A 685 7.32 -11.52 -20.45
N THR A 686 6.66 -11.19 -19.37
CA THR A 686 7.21 -11.31 -18.03
C THR A 686 6.21 -12.02 -17.14
N ILE A 687 6.71 -12.96 -16.34
CA ILE A 687 5.95 -13.65 -15.32
C ILE A 687 6.53 -13.27 -13.98
N TYR A 688 5.69 -12.76 -13.11
CA TYR A 688 6.03 -12.36 -11.75
C TYR A 688 5.45 -13.37 -10.77
N TYR A 689 6.27 -13.88 -9.86
CA TYR A 689 5.87 -14.83 -8.83
C TYR A 689 6.15 -14.30 -7.44
N THR A 690 5.29 -14.61 -6.50
CA THR A 690 5.50 -14.35 -5.07
C THR A 690 5.64 -15.66 -4.31
N GLY A 691 6.36 -15.63 -3.19
CA GLY A 691 6.51 -16.81 -2.32
C GLY A 691 7.32 -17.94 -2.93
N VAL A 692 8.26 -17.63 -3.84
CA VAL A 692 9.10 -18.61 -4.52
C VAL A 692 10.58 -18.33 -4.27
N ASP A 693 11.36 -19.36 -3.96
CA ASP A 693 12.80 -19.23 -3.82
C ASP A 693 13.55 -19.26 -5.17
N ALA A 694 14.87 -19.11 -5.12
CA ALA A 694 15.72 -19.08 -6.32
C ALA A 694 15.64 -20.39 -7.14
N ASN A 695 15.63 -21.55 -6.48
CA ASN A 695 15.58 -22.84 -7.16
C ASN A 695 14.21 -23.05 -7.82
N GLN A 696 13.16 -22.64 -7.11
CA GLN A 696 11.79 -22.67 -7.66
C GLN A 696 11.67 -21.72 -8.86
N THR A 697 12.25 -20.52 -8.78
CA THR A 697 12.23 -19.55 -9.89
C THR A 697 12.96 -20.09 -11.13
N GLU A 698 14.12 -20.70 -10.96
CA GLU A 698 14.85 -21.37 -12.05
C GLU A 698 14.02 -22.47 -12.69
N TRP A 699 13.43 -23.36 -11.87
CA TRP A 699 12.58 -24.43 -12.35
C TRP A 699 11.34 -23.90 -13.09
N LEU A 700 10.71 -22.85 -12.59
CA LEU A 700 9.58 -22.19 -13.24
C LEU A 700 9.98 -21.57 -14.59
N ALA A 701 11.17 -20.99 -14.68
CA ALA A 701 11.69 -20.45 -15.93
C ALA A 701 11.95 -21.53 -16.97
N GLU A 702 12.51 -22.67 -16.57
CA GLU A 702 12.77 -23.81 -17.45
C GLU A 702 11.50 -24.48 -17.97
N ASN A 703 10.39 -24.39 -17.24
CA ASN A 703 9.15 -25.10 -17.53
C ASN A 703 7.98 -24.19 -17.99
N SER A 704 8.21 -22.87 -18.03
CA SER A 704 7.28 -21.92 -18.63
C SER A 704 7.57 -21.73 -20.11
N THR A 705 6.55 -21.57 -20.94
CA THR A 705 6.71 -21.56 -22.40
C THR A 705 6.22 -20.24 -23.00
N CYS A 706 7.11 -19.56 -23.73
CA CYS A 706 6.73 -18.45 -24.61
C CYS A 706 6.06 -19.01 -25.87
N LEU A 707 4.88 -18.49 -26.20
CA LEU A 707 4.10 -18.93 -27.36
C LEU A 707 4.24 -18.00 -28.59
N SER A 708 4.97 -16.91 -28.48
CA SER A 708 5.04 -15.89 -29.55
C SER A 708 5.52 -16.46 -30.89
N GLY A 709 6.43 -17.42 -30.89
CA GLY A 709 6.87 -18.14 -32.11
C GLY A 709 5.85 -19.13 -32.71
N MET A 710 4.79 -19.45 -31.99
CA MET A 710 3.71 -20.35 -32.38
C MET A 710 2.43 -19.63 -32.76
N LEU A 711 2.37 -18.33 -32.57
CA LEU A 711 1.19 -17.48 -32.75
C LEU A 711 1.27 -16.69 -34.04
N PRO A 712 0.15 -16.23 -34.59
CA PRO A 712 0.14 -15.28 -35.70
C PRO A 712 0.91 -13.99 -35.36
N GLU A 713 1.39 -13.31 -36.38
CA GLU A 713 2.06 -12.02 -36.23
C GLU A 713 1.19 -11.02 -35.44
N GLY A 714 1.79 -10.33 -34.45
CA GLY A 714 1.11 -9.38 -33.57
C GLY A 714 0.27 -10.02 -32.46
N TRP A 715 0.35 -11.33 -32.32
CA TRP A 715 -0.09 -12.01 -31.11
C TRP A 715 1.08 -12.24 -30.17
N ASN A 716 0.78 -12.30 -28.88
CA ASN A 716 1.73 -12.70 -27.85
C ASN A 716 1.06 -13.68 -26.89
N GLY A 717 1.85 -14.51 -26.21
CA GLY A 717 1.30 -15.46 -25.27
C GLY A 717 2.34 -16.24 -24.48
N VAL A 718 1.91 -16.74 -23.35
CA VAL A 718 2.74 -17.53 -22.45
C VAL A 718 1.91 -18.61 -21.74
N VAL A 719 2.53 -19.73 -21.49
CA VAL A 719 2.11 -20.74 -20.50
C VAL A 719 3.07 -20.63 -19.33
N ALA A 720 2.62 -20.05 -18.25
CA ALA A 720 3.37 -19.91 -17.01
C ALA A 720 3.09 -21.13 -16.11
N LEU A 721 4.12 -21.85 -15.73
CA LEU A 721 3.98 -22.90 -14.73
C LEU A 721 3.86 -22.29 -13.34
N GLU A 722 3.04 -22.87 -12.49
CA GLU A 722 2.85 -22.44 -11.10
C GLU A 722 3.63 -23.36 -10.13
N PRO A 723 3.96 -22.90 -8.92
CA PRO A 723 4.69 -23.71 -7.94
C PRO A 723 4.01 -25.04 -7.58
N ASP A 724 2.67 -25.09 -7.65
CA ASP A 724 1.89 -26.32 -7.43
C ASP A 724 1.81 -27.23 -8.66
N SER A 725 2.56 -26.91 -9.71
CA SER A 725 2.55 -27.58 -11.02
C SER A 725 1.27 -27.38 -11.84
N SER A 726 0.34 -26.54 -11.42
CA SER A 726 -0.70 -26.02 -12.31
C SER A 726 -0.07 -25.07 -13.34
N CYS A 727 -0.82 -24.57 -14.29
CA CYS A 727 -0.31 -23.53 -15.18
C CYS A 727 -1.35 -22.43 -15.42
N SER A 728 -0.84 -21.22 -15.57
CA SER A 728 -1.57 -20.03 -15.98
C SER A 728 -1.27 -19.75 -17.45
N VAL A 729 -2.28 -19.54 -18.26
CA VAL A 729 -2.16 -19.26 -19.68
C VAL A 729 -2.69 -17.86 -19.98
N LEU A 730 -1.91 -17.05 -20.67
CA LEU A 730 -2.35 -15.78 -21.22
C LEU A 730 -2.00 -15.72 -22.71
N LEU A 731 -3.00 -15.46 -23.55
CA LEU A 731 -2.86 -15.20 -24.97
C LEU A 731 -3.48 -13.85 -25.28
N SER A 732 -2.78 -13.01 -26.02
CA SER A 732 -3.25 -11.68 -26.38
C SER A 732 -3.15 -11.43 -27.87
N ASN A 733 -4.23 -10.91 -28.45
CA ASN A 733 -4.27 -10.51 -29.85
C ASN A 733 -4.04 -9.00 -29.95
N PHE A 734 -2.84 -8.60 -30.31
CA PHE A 734 -2.47 -7.20 -30.57
C PHE A 734 -2.51 -6.85 -32.07
N SER A 735 -3.06 -7.74 -32.92
CA SER A 735 -3.08 -7.57 -34.40
C SER A 735 -4.49 -7.65 -34.99
N GLY A 736 -4.58 -7.54 -36.30
CA GLY A 736 -5.82 -7.72 -37.06
C GLY A 736 -6.24 -9.17 -37.25
N ALA A 737 -5.34 -10.15 -37.08
CA ALA A 737 -5.64 -11.57 -37.22
C ALA A 737 -6.46 -12.05 -36.00
N LYS A 738 -7.68 -12.52 -36.25
CA LYS A 738 -8.65 -12.83 -35.18
C LYS A 738 -8.57 -14.26 -34.66
N ARG A 739 -7.75 -15.13 -35.25
CA ARG A 739 -7.70 -16.55 -34.92
C ARG A 739 -6.26 -17.00 -34.74
N ALA A 740 -5.99 -17.72 -33.68
CA ALA A 740 -4.74 -18.39 -33.46
C ALA A 740 -4.93 -19.88 -33.20
N TYR A 741 -4.14 -20.68 -33.89
CA TYR A 741 -4.06 -22.13 -33.71
C TYR A 741 -2.73 -22.47 -33.04
N VAL A 742 -2.79 -22.79 -31.76
CA VAL A 742 -1.62 -23.05 -30.92
C VAL A 742 -1.34 -24.54 -30.89
N LYS A 743 -0.10 -24.93 -31.15
CA LYS A 743 0.32 -26.33 -31.22
C LYS A 743 1.48 -26.65 -30.29
N GLY A 744 1.51 -27.87 -29.79
CA GLY A 744 2.70 -28.40 -29.13
C GLY A 744 2.91 -27.91 -27.71
N VAL A 745 1.87 -27.41 -27.03
CA VAL A 745 1.97 -26.97 -25.64
C VAL A 745 2.06 -28.21 -24.73
N THR A 746 3.12 -28.26 -23.94
CA THR A 746 3.33 -29.33 -22.97
C THR A 746 3.88 -28.79 -21.65
N THR A 747 3.71 -29.55 -20.57
CA THR A 747 4.28 -29.30 -19.24
C THR A 747 4.92 -30.56 -18.72
N PRO A 748 5.67 -30.53 -17.60
CA PRO A 748 6.21 -31.76 -16.99
C PRO A 748 5.14 -32.82 -16.66
N LEU A 749 3.91 -32.38 -16.41
CA LEU A 749 2.79 -33.29 -16.16
C LEU A 749 2.12 -33.84 -17.44
N GLY A 750 2.40 -33.27 -18.61
CA GLY A 750 1.81 -33.60 -19.89
C GLY A 750 1.14 -32.41 -20.56
N ALA A 751 0.24 -32.67 -21.50
CA ALA A 751 -0.54 -31.67 -22.20
C ALA A 751 -1.55 -31.02 -21.27
N PRO A 752 -1.53 -29.70 -21.05
CA PRO A 752 -2.54 -29.01 -20.25
C PRO A 752 -3.90 -29.00 -21.00
N VAL A 753 -4.98 -29.20 -20.24
CA VAL A 753 -6.36 -29.10 -20.77
C VAL A 753 -6.90 -27.74 -20.37
N LEU A 754 -7.22 -26.94 -21.37
CA LEU A 754 -7.78 -25.61 -21.17
C LEU A 754 -9.32 -25.65 -21.16
N ASP A 755 -9.94 -24.51 -20.89
CA ASP A 755 -11.42 -24.37 -20.94
C ASP A 755 -11.97 -24.20 -22.38
N VAL A 756 -11.13 -24.44 -23.37
CA VAL A 756 -11.47 -24.54 -24.80
C VAL A 756 -11.24 -25.96 -25.31
N ASP A 757 -11.84 -26.30 -26.45
CA ASP A 757 -11.62 -27.60 -27.07
C ASP A 757 -10.14 -27.81 -27.37
N THR A 758 -9.56 -28.80 -26.72
CA THR A 758 -8.13 -29.11 -26.75
C THR A 758 -7.90 -30.48 -27.36
N LYS A 759 -7.09 -30.56 -28.39
CA LYS A 759 -6.63 -31.82 -28.98
C LYS A 759 -5.26 -32.18 -28.40
N ILE A 760 -5.09 -33.42 -27.98
CA ILE A 760 -3.85 -33.95 -27.45
C ILE A 760 -3.20 -34.87 -28.50
N GLU A 761 -2.00 -34.53 -28.91
CA GLU A 761 -1.17 -35.27 -29.86
C GLU A 761 0.23 -35.38 -29.28
N ASP A 762 0.79 -36.60 -29.23
CA ASP A 762 2.14 -36.86 -28.68
C ASP A 762 2.34 -36.23 -27.28
N SER A 763 1.32 -36.23 -26.42
CA SER A 763 1.31 -35.65 -25.08
C SER A 763 1.48 -34.12 -25.04
N ALA A 764 1.15 -33.43 -26.14
CA ALA A 764 1.12 -31.99 -26.26
C ALA A 764 -0.29 -31.48 -26.61
N SER A 765 -0.68 -30.34 -26.07
CA SER A 765 -1.96 -29.68 -26.36
C SER A 765 -1.90 -28.93 -27.68
N THR A 766 -3.01 -29.03 -28.43
CA THR A 766 -3.31 -28.18 -29.57
C THR A 766 -4.70 -27.59 -29.38
N PHE A 767 -4.85 -26.29 -29.48
CA PHE A 767 -6.12 -25.59 -29.30
C PHE A 767 -6.25 -24.40 -30.23
N ASP A 768 -7.48 -23.97 -30.41
CA ASP A 768 -7.87 -22.92 -31.33
C ASP A 768 -8.59 -21.80 -30.58
N VAL A 769 -8.07 -20.58 -30.69
CA VAL A 769 -8.59 -19.40 -29.97
C VAL A 769 -9.00 -18.33 -30.97
N PHE A 770 -10.18 -17.76 -30.74
CA PHE A 770 -10.70 -16.61 -31.51
C PHE A 770 -10.77 -15.41 -30.56
N LEU A 771 -10.01 -14.36 -30.88
CA LEU A 771 -9.97 -13.10 -30.13
C LEU A 771 -10.12 -11.91 -31.08
N GLN A 772 -10.89 -10.94 -30.63
CA GLN A 772 -10.90 -9.63 -31.28
C GLN A 772 -9.55 -8.92 -31.05
N HIS A 773 -9.32 -7.87 -31.84
CA HIS A 773 -8.16 -6.99 -31.66
C HIS A 773 -8.10 -6.44 -30.21
N ASN A 774 -6.91 -6.38 -29.64
CA ASN A 774 -6.61 -5.96 -28.29
C ASN A 774 -7.48 -6.66 -27.21
N ARG A 775 -7.67 -7.98 -27.34
CA ARG A 775 -8.35 -8.85 -26.38
C ARG A 775 -7.47 -10.03 -26.02
N SER A 776 -7.72 -10.58 -24.83
CA SER A 776 -6.96 -11.69 -24.28
C SER A 776 -7.86 -12.87 -23.94
N TYR A 777 -7.27 -14.03 -24.02
CA TYR A 777 -7.75 -15.26 -23.41
C TYR A 777 -6.82 -15.60 -22.26
N ALA A 778 -7.39 -15.84 -21.08
CA ALA A 778 -6.64 -16.28 -19.91
C ALA A 778 -7.40 -17.40 -19.18
N CYS A 779 -6.66 -18.40 -18.74
CA CYS A 779 -7.18 -19.46 -17.91
C CYS A 779 -6.11 -20.05 -16.99
N SER A 780 -6.55 -20.79 -15.97
CA SER A 780 -5.69 -21.64 -15.15
C SER A 780 -6.03 -23.09 -15.45
N ALA A 781 -5.03 -23.91 -15.79
CA ALA A 781 -5.19 -25.32 -16.06
C ALA A 781 -4.63 -26.18 -14.93
N GLN A 782 -5.45 -27.11 -14.45
CA GLN A 782 -5.11 -28.04 -13.38
C GLN A 782 -5.18 -29.51 -13.84
N THR A 783 -5.58 -29.73 -15.09
CA THR A 783 -5.71 -31.07 -15.69
C THR A 783 -4.71 -31.27 -16.81
N TYR A 784 -4.03 -32.40 -16.78
CA TYR A 784 -2.98 -32.75 -17.72
C TYR A 784 -3.23 -34.16 -18.28
N ILE A 785 -2.94 -34.32 -19.56
CA ILE A 785 -3.14 -35.60 -20.26
C ILE A 785 -1.84 -36.02 -20.94
N LYS A 786 -1.52 -37.34 -20.81
CA LYS A 786 -0.50 -38.02 -21.63
C LYS A 786 -1.18 -39.06 -22.49
N GLY A 787 -0.92 -39.04 -23.77
CA GLY A 787 -1.53 -39.90 -24.75
C GLY A 787 -1.59 -39.21 -26.10
N ASP A 788 -2.23 -39.85 -27.06
CA ASP A 788 -2.36 -39.41 -28.44
C ASP A 788 -3.80 -39.61 -28.96
N GLY A 789 -4.27 -38.74 -29.84
CA GLY A 789 -5.60 -38.82 -30.44
C GLY A 789 -6.72 -38.60 -29.43
N ILE A 790 -6.52 -37.77 -28.46
CA ILE A 790 -7.47 -37.47 -27.39
C ILE A 790 -8.02 -36.04 -27.60
N LEU A 791 -9.34 -35.93 -27.50
CA LEU A 791 -10.06 -34.67 -27.44
C LEU A 791 -10.46 -34.39 -25.98
N ALA A 792 -10.14 -33.23 -25.45
CA ALA A 792 -10.38 -32.88 -24.05
C ALA A 792 -11.00 -31.50 -23.95
N THR A 793 -11.88 -31.30 -22.97
CA THR A 793 -12.45 -30.00 -22.63
C THR A 793 -12.63 -29.95 -21.12
N ALA A 794 -12.06 -28.95 -20.45
CA ALA A 794 -12.29 -28.74 -19.02
C ALA A 794 -13.77 -28.45 -18.76
N GLU A 795 -14.29 -28.95 -17.66
CA GLU A 795 -15.68 -28.67 -17.27
C GLU A 795 -15.74 -27.25 -16.69
N LYS A 796 -16.62 -26.42 -17.26
CA LYS A 796 -16.83 -25.07 -16.77
C LYS A 796 -17.30 -25.12 -15.31
N ASP A 797 -16.73 -24.28 -14.48
CA ASP A 797 -17.04 -24.17 -13.05
C ASP A 797 -16.71 -25.42 -12.20
N ASN A 798 -15.96 -26.37 -12.75
CA ASN A 798 -15.50 -27.56 -12.02
C ASN A 798 -14.05 -27.94 -12.41
N PRO A 799 -13.04 -27.30 -11.81
CA PRO A 799 -11.64 -27.52 -12.16
C PRO A 799 -11.14 -28.96 -11.88
N SER A 800 -11.89 -29.73 -11.10
CA SER A 800 -11.58 -31.12 -10.80
C SER A 800 -12.18 -32.13 -11.82
N SER A 801 -12.72 -31.63 -12.93
CA SER A 801 -13.41 -32.47 -13.92
C SER A 801 -13.07 -32.11 -15.36
N VAL A 802 -13.00 -33.09 -16.23
CA VAL A 802 -12.74 -32.93 -17.66
C VAL A 802 -13.54 -33.93 -18.48
N PHE A 803 -14.01 -33.46 -19.63
CA PHE A 803 -14.62 -34.33 -20.64
C PHE A 803 -13.57 -34.85 -21.61
N LEU A 804 -13.56 -36.14 -21.87
CA LEU A 804 -12.62 -36.78 -22.78
C LEU A 804 -13.37 -37.53 -23.87
N ASP A 805 -12.82 -37.43 -25.07
CA ASP A 805 -13.28 -38.12 -26.28
C ASP A 805 -12.07 -38.57 -27.13
N THR A 806 -12.25 -39.25 -28.23
CA THR A 806 -11.18 -39.57 -29.18
C THR A 806 -11.64 -39.41 -30.61
N ASP A 807 -10.77 -38.87 -31.46
CA ASP A 807 -10.91 -38.85 -32.93
C ASP A 807 -10.27 -40.07 -33.59
N SER A 808 -9.57 -40.91 -32.84
CA SER A 808 -9.01 -42.17 -33.36
C SER A 808 -10.09 -43.14 -33.73
N SER A 809 -9.85 -43.90 -34.80
CA SER A 809 -10.70 -45.03 -35.21
C SER A 809 -10.52 -46.25 -34.30
N GLN A 810 -9.49 -46.32 -33.49
CA GLN A 810 -9.18 -47.35 -32.51
C GLN A 810 -9.27 -46.84 -31.08
N PRO A 811 -9.55 -47.70 -30.08
CA PRO A 811 -9.50 -47.31 -28.69
C PRO A 811 -8.12 -46.80 -28.30
N VAL A 812 -8.10 -45.66 -27.59
CA VAL A 812 -6.86 -45.05 -27.06
C VAL A 812 -6.86 -45.09 -25.54
N VAL A 813 -5.68 -44.96 -24.93
CA VAL A 813 -5.54 -44.85 -23.47
C VAL A 813 -4.96 -43.50 -23.14
N ALA A 814 -5.70 -42.73 -22.36
CA ALA A 814 -5.26 -41.46 -21.76
C ALA A 814 -4.73 -41.71 -20.34
N THR A 815 -3.59 -41.18 -20.00
CA THR A 815 -3.20 -41.00 -18.61
C THR A 815 -3.55 -39.59 -18.21
N ILE A 816 -4.49 -39.42 -17.29
CA ILE A 816 -4.98 -38.13 -16.81
C ILE A 816 -4.41 -37.85 -15.43
N THR A 817 -4.00 -36.60 -15.21
CA THR A 817 -3.60 -36.09 -13.93
C THR A 817 -4.42 -34.81 -13.64
N ILE A 818 -5.10 -34.79 -12.51
CA ILE A 818 -5.87 -33.62 -12.05
C ILE A 818 -5.28 -33.18 -10.70
N LEU A 819 -4.93 -31.90 -10.61
CA LEU A 819 -4.49 -31.25 -9.37
C LEU A 819 -5.72 -30.77 -8.60
N THR A 820 -5.75 -31.03 -7.31
CA THR A 820 -6.82 -30.59 -6.41
C THR A 820 -6.20 -30.00 -5.13
N PRO A 821 -6.94 -29.22 -4.33
CA PRO A 821 -6.43 -28.74 -3.04
C PRO A 821 -5.97 -29.87 -2.09
N GLN A 822 -6.48 -31.08 -2.27
CA GLN A 822 -6.12 -32.27 -1.48
C GLN A 822 -4.92 -33.02 -2.06
N GLY A 823 -4.38 -32.56 -3.18
CA GLY A 823 -3.24 -33.17 -3.87
C GLY A 823 -3.56 -33.68 -5.27
N LYS A 824 -2.68 -34.50 -5.80
CA LYS A 824 -2.66 -34.95 -7.19
C LYS A 824 -3.44 -36.28 -7.33
N ALA A 825 -4.45 -36.31 -8.21
CA ALA A 825 -5.13 -37.51 -8.62
C ALA A 825 -4.65 -37.96 -10.02
N THR A 826 -4.21 -39.23 -10.17
CA THR A 826 -3.74 -39.74 -11.46
C THR A 826 -4.46 -41.07 -11.78
N GLY A 827 -4.88 -41.24 -13.03
CA GLY A 827 -5.56 -42.44 -13.49
C GLY A 827 -5.39 -42.70 -14.98
N LYS A 828 -5.67 -43.94 -15.40
CA LYS A 828 -5.73 -44.32 -16.83
C LYS A 828 -7.18 -44.46 -17.28
N VAL A 829 -7.51 -43.88 -18.43
CA VAL A 829 -8.85 -43.90 -19.01
C VAL A 829 -8.77 -44.49 -20.40
N LYS A 830 -9.57 -45.54 -20.66
CA LYS A 830 -9.70 -46.13 -22.00
C LYS A 830 -10.83 -45.45 -22.76
N LEU A 831 -10.49 -44.69 -23.76
CA LEU A 831 -11.46 -44.01 -24.62
C LEU A 831 -11.79 -44.90 -25.81
N LYS A 832 -13.07 -44.99 -26.15
CA LYS A 832 -13.56 -45.75 -27.31
C LYS A 832 -14.06 -44.76 -28.37
N PRO A 833 -13.84 -45.06 -29.66
CA PRO A 833 -14.39 -44.26 -30.74
C PRO A 833 -15.90 -44.03 -30.56
N GLY A 834 -16.34 -42.79 -30.71
CA GLY A 834 -17.76 -42.45 -30.62
C GLY A 834 -18.33 -42.34 -29.20
N LYS A 835 -17.52 -42.54 -28.15
CA LYS A 835 -17.96 -42.38 -26.75
C LYS A 835 -17.23 -41.23 -26.09
N ARG A 836 -17.98 -40.40 -25.35
CA ARG A 836 -17.46 -39.35 -24.49
C ARG A 836 -17.57 -39.78 -23.03
N VAL A 837 -16.56 -39.52 -22.25
CA VAL A 837 -16.56 -39.75 -20.80
C VAL A 837 -16.30 -38.47 -20.05
N ARG A 838 -16.84 -38.37 -18.86
CA ARG A 838 -16.48 -37.36 -17.85
C ARG A 838 -15.56 -38.01 -16.84
N THR A 839 -14.45 -37.39 -16.58
CA THR A 839 -13.51 -37.82 -15.54
C THR A 839 -13.44 -36.76 -14.46
N THR A 840 -13.48 -37.22 -13.20
CA THR A 840 -13.47 -36.30 -12.04
C THR A 840 -12.50 -36.81 -10.99
N ALA A 841 -11.72 -35.92 -10.41
CA ALA A 841 -10.87 -36.19 -9.26
C ALA A 841 -11.73 -36.20 -7.99
N LYS A 842 -11.77 -37.33 -7.27
CA LYS A 842 -12.47 -37.44 -5.99
C LYS A 842 -11.65 -38.30 -5.02
N ASN A 843 -11.35 -37.73 -3.84
CA ASN A 843 -10.57 -38.43 -2.80
C ASN A 843 -9.24 -39.00 -3.33
N GLY A 844 -8.49 -38.23 -4.13
CA GLY A 844 -7.19 -38.62 -4.68
C GLY A 844 -7.26 -39.69 -5.80
N ARG A 845 -8.45 -40.00 -6.33
CA ARG A 845 -8.68 -40.96 -7.41
C ARG A 845 -9.46 -40.33 -8.55
N ILE A 846 -9.20 -40.85 -9.77
CA ILE A 846 -9.98 -40.49 -10.95
C ILE A 846 -11.21 -41.39 -11.04
N THR A 847 -12.40 -40.82 -11.06
CA THR A 847 -13.67 -41.47 -11.37
C THR A 847 -14.04 -41.22 -12.83
N ILE A 848 -14.72 -42.19 -13.47
CA ILE A 848 -15.06 -42.12 -14.89
C ILE A 848 -16.56 -42.40 -15.03
N GLU A 849 -17.26 -41.53 -15.76
CA GLU A 849 -18.70 -41.64 -16.03
C GLU A 849 -18.94 -41.44 -17.54
N ASP A 850 -19.92 -42.11 -18.10
CA ASP A 850 -20.34 -41.84 -19.47
C ASP A 850 -20.96 -40.46 -19.57
N ALA A 851 -20.61 -39.69 -20.59
CA ALA A 851 -21.10 -38.33 -20.79
C ALA A 851 -21.79 -38.19 -22.16
N PRO A 852 -22.84 -37.36 -22.27
CA PRO A 852 -23.47 -37.07 -23.56
C PRO A 852 -22.50 -36.23 -24.43
N ARG A 853 -22.50 -36.52 -25.72
CA ARG A 853 -21.80 -35.59 -26.67
C ARG A 853 -22.59 -34.31 -26.84
N PRO A 854 -21.92 -33.16 -26.87
CA PRO A 854 -22.60 -31.93 -27.23
C PRO A 854 -23.17 -32.07 -28.65
N PRO A 855 -24.31 -31.42 -28.95
CA PRO A 855 -24.82 -31.41 -30.30
C PRO A 855 -23.76 -30.77 -31.23
N LEU A 856 -23.55 -31.38 -32.38
CA LEU A 856 -22.65 -30.86 -33.42
C LEU A 856 -23.05 -29.40 -33.71
N ARG A 857 -22.18 -28.44 -33.37
CA ARG A 857 -22.33 -27.05 -33.82
C ARG A 857 -22.22 -27.07 -35.34
N ARG A 858 -23.39 -26.92 -36.03
CA ARG A 858 -23.45 -26.74 -37.46
C ARG A 858 -22.97 -25.38 -37.87
#